data_b4d5e6629369b5f2d1d6732f1c59f9f9
#
_entry.id   b4d5e6629369b5f2d1d6732f1c59f9f9
#
_cell.length_a   1.000
_cell.length_b   1.000
_cell.length_c   1.000
_cell.angle_alpha   90.00
_cell.angle_beta   90.00
_cell.angle_gamma   90.00
#
_symmetry.space_group_name_H-M   'P 1'
#
loop_
_entity.id
_entity.type
_entity.pdbx_description
1 polymer ?
#
loop_
_entity_poly.entity_id
_entity_poly.type
_entity_poly.pdbx_seq_one_letter_code
_entity_poly.pdbx_strand_id
1 'polypeptide(L)'
;MFDSLARFADGSARRVALFAAAFFVLAGALGGSVANRLDPYGADDPATETVKAMDRLEEAGLRVPAVVAVVEDAPVASSATRRRIEGLENEVRERGDVASVTGYYDTHSPAFVSRDGDTTYFTVALKTTEDKQAQEAGADIADQLSAQKGVVVGGPAVAQEQVNKQVEKDLQKAEMLAFPLLFLLSLLFFRSLVASVLPLMIGGLAIVGTFLILRLASEFGSISIFALNLTTALGLGLAIDYSLFIVSRYREEIAKDGPGPAAMRRVFATAGRTVFFSSLTVAVALASLLVFPQRFLYSMGLGGALVALFAALISLTVLPAVLTLLGNRVNAGAPKFLQRRAEADARPAQEGFWYRLSRFVMRRPIPVATVSALFLIILGLPFLAIKFNVVDPTVLPESASARQAYDTVSEQFPPYHETPIWIDVEGGGPKAAAQLSAEVEKVGGVAEVLPPQRLSGGVTALQAISANPFATEASKETVHAIRDLPEPAGASVLVGGASADFVDFQASLSDHLPYALAIVIAATLVILFLMTGSVILPIKSLIMNFLNLSAVFGLLVLIFQDGRLEGFLDYTSPGAIEQTMPILMFAIAFGLSTDYAVFLLSRIKEARDNGASDSESVAMGLERTGRIVTAAAVLFAVAMFAFATSQIIFIKENGVGVALAVLIDASIIRALLVPALMELLGKWNWWAPRPLRRLHERWGISESTPAPQPR
;
A
#
# COMPACT_ATOMS: atom_id res chain seq x y z
N MET A 1 -16.22 -9.42 28.18
CA MET A 1 -14.96 -9.60 27.47
C MET A 1 -13.84 -8.74 28.09
N PHE A 2 -13.93 -7.41 28.13
CA PHE A 2 -12.85 -6.54 28.65
C PHE A 2 -12.48 -6.74 30.11
N ASP A 3 -13.45 -6.98 31.00
CA ASP A 3 -13.18 -7.35 32.40
C ASP A 3 -12.45 -8.69 32.55
N SER A 4 -12.72 -9.64 31.65
CA SER A 4 -11.99 -10.92 31.62
C SER A 4 -10.57 -10.74 31.14
N LEU A 5 -10.34 -9.89 30.12
CA LEU A 5 -8.99 -9.53 29.65
C LEU A 5 -8.20 -8.78 30.73
N ALA A 6 -8.83 -7.83 31.44
CA ALA A 6 -8.18 -7.13 32.54
C ALA A 6 -7.74 -8.09 33.66
N ARG A 7 -8.61 -9.02 34.07
CA ARG A 7 -8.27 -10.06 35.06
C ARG A 7 -7.19 -11.03 34.58
N PHE A 8 -7.20 -11.38 33.30
CA PHE A 8 -6.19 -12.26 32.69
C PHE A 8 -4.82 -11.56 32.65
N ALA A 9 -4.77 -10.31 32.21
CA ALA A 9 -3.53 -9.52 32.16
C ALA A 9 -2.91 -9.31 33.56
N ASP A 10 -3.74 -9.11 34.58
CA ASP A 10 -3.27 -8.92 35.97
C ASP A 10 -2.88 -10.28 36.61
N GLY A 11 -3.73 -11.29 36.54
CA GLY A 11 -3.51 -12.58 37.20
C GLY A 11 -2.43 -13.46 36.55
N SER A 12 -2.12 -13.24 35.26
CA SER A 12 -1.18 -14.05 34.48
C SER A 12 -0.03 -13.26 33.85
N ALA A 13 0.25 -12.05 34.34
CA ALA A 13 1.19 -11.10 33.73
C ALA A 13 2.55 -11.73 33.38
N ARG A 14 3.18 -12.47 34.29
CA ARG A 14 4.48 -13.12 34.06
C ARG A 14 4.40 -14.20 32.97
N ARG A 15 3.31 -15.01 32.96
CA ARG A 15 3.12 -16.07 31.96
C ARG A 15 2.91 -15.49 30.58
N VAL A 16 2.11 -14.43 30.47
CA VAL A 16 1.88 -13.70 29.21
C VAL A 16 3.17 -13.09 28.69
N ALA A 17 3.98 -12.44 29.52
CA ALA A 17 5.26 -11.86 29.11
C ALA A 17 6.26 -12.94 28.65
N LEU A 18 6.36 -14.07 29.37
CA LEU A 18 7.22 -15.18 28.96
C LEU A 18 6.76 -15.83 27.66
N PHE A 19 5.45 -16.02 27.50
CA PHE A 19 4.88 -16.55 26.25
C PHE A 19 5.14 -15.59 25.09
N ALA A 20 4.97 -14.28 25.28
CA ALA A 20 5.26 -13.28 24.26
C ALA A 20 6.74 -13.27 23.86
N ALA A 21 7.68 -13.39 24.82
CA ALA A 21 9.10 -13.50 24.54
C ALA A 21 9.45 -14.80 23.78
N ALA A 22 8.90 -15.93 24.20
CA ALA A 22 9.08 -17.20 23.50
C ALA A 22 8.47 -17.17 22.08
N PHE A 23 7.27 -16.59 21.94
CA PHE A 23 6.62 -16.38 20.65
C PHE A 23 7.46 -15.48 19.74
N PHE A 24 8.03 -14.38 20.25
CA PHE A 24 8.88 -13.49 19.48
C PHE A 24 10.09 -14.22 18.89
N VAL A 25 10.78 -15.03 19.71
CA VAL A 25 11.93 -15.82 19.26
C VAL A 25 11.51 -16.87 18.23
N LEU A 26 10.43 -17.62 18.49
CA LEU A 26 9.93 -18.64 17.58
C LEU A 26 9.45 -18.05 16.26
N ALA A 27 8.61 -17.01 16.34
CA ALA A 27 8.07 -16.33 15.16
C ALA A 27 9.16 -15.62 14.37
N GLY A 28 10.20 -15.06 15.02
CA GLY A 28 11.37 -14.51 14.37
C GLY A 28 12.19 -15.56 13.63
N ALA A 29 12.44 -16.70 14.27
CA ALA A 29 13.19 -17.79 13.64
C ALA A 29 12.45 -18.43 12.45
N LEU A 30 11.14 -18.62 12.58
CA LEU A 30 10.33 -19.24 11.51
C LEU A 30 9.86 -18.22 10.47
N GLY A 31 9.46 -17.01 10.88
CA GLY A 31 8.95 -15.97 10.01
C GLY A 31 10.03 -15.15 9.30
N GLY A 32 11.27 -15.12 9.81
CA GLY A 32 12.37 -14.31 9.25
C GLY A 32 12.78 -14.68 7.83
N SER A 33 12.48 -15.90 7.38
CA SER A 33 12.75 -16.35 6.01
C SER A 33 11.51 -16.26 5.09
N VAL A 34 10.47 -15.52 5.49
CA VAL A 34 9.21 -15.43 4.73
C VAL A 34 9.42 -14.86 3.32
N ALA A 35 10.30 -13.86 3.17
CA ALA A 35 10.59 -13.22 1.89
C ALA A 35 10.99 -14.23 0.79
N ASN A 36 11.76 -15.28 1.15
CA ASN A 36 12.20 -16.29 0.21
C ASN A 36 11.08 -17.23 -0.30
N ARG A 37 9.88 -17.13 0.31
CA ARG A 37 8.72 -17.97 -0.03
C ARG A 37 7.56 -17.19 -0.65
N LEU A 38 7.70 -15.89 -0.71
CA LEU A 38 6.70 -15.03 -1.30
C LEU A 38 6.97 -14.86 -2.79
N ASP A 39 5.90 -14.62 -3.51
CA ASP A 39 5.93 -14.46 -4.96
C ASP A 39 6.24 -13.00 -5.34
N PRO A 40 6.66 -12.78 -6.57
CA PRO A 40 6.82 -11.45 -7.13
C PRO A 40 5.54 -10.61 -7.10
N TYR A 41 5.60 -9.42 -7.66
CA TYR A 41 4.56 -8.39 -7.66
C TYR A 41 3.13 -8.93 -7.88
N GLY A 42 2.86 -9.59 -9.01
CA GLY A 42 1.56 -10.22 -9.32
C GLY A 42 0.44 -9.20 -9.51
N ALA A 43 0.47 -8.50 -10.65
CA ALA A 43 -0.57 -7.54 -11.04
C ALA A 43 -1.75 -8.20 -11.75
N ASP A 44 -1.57 -9.39 -12.32
CA ASP A 44 -2.49 -10.00 -13.24
C ASP A 44 -3.81 -10.44 -12.58
N ASP A 45 -4.89 -10.33 -13.37
CA ASP A 45 -6.18 -10.93 -13.08
C ASP A 45 -6.38 -12.14 -14.03
N PRO A 46 -6.41 -13.37 -13.51
CA PRO A 46 -6.54 -14.57 -14.32
C PRO A 46 -7.85 -14.65 -15.14
N ALA A 47 -8.84 -13.81 -14.80
CA ALA A 47 -10.11 -13.80 -15.52
C ALA A 47 -10.07 -12.95 -16.80
N THR A 48 -9.06 -12.12 -17.00
CA THR A 48 -8.94 -11.21 -18.15
C THR A 48 -8.65 -11.93 -19.45
N GLU A 49 -8.97 -11.26 -20.56
CA GLU A 49 -8.70 -11.77 -21.89
C GLU A 49 -7.21 -11.88 -22.18
N THR A 50 -6.44 -10.86 -21.75
CA THR A 50 -4.98 -10.82 -21.92
C THR A 50 -4.30 -12.02 -21.29
N VAL A 51 -4.62 -12.35 -20.03
CA VAL A 51 -4.02 -13.51 -19.35
C VAL A 51 -4.36 -14.79 -20.06
N LYS A 52 -5.65 -14.98 -20.44
CA LYS A 52 -6.08 -16.16 -21.21
C LYS A 52 -5.40 -16.27 -22.57
N ALA A 53 -5.21 -15.15 -23.28
CA ALA A 53 -4.50 -15.12 -24.56
C ALA A 53 -3.04 -15.56 -24.41
N MET A 54 -2.34 -14.98 -23.41
CA MET A 54 -0.93 -15.28 -23.16
C MET A 54 -0.75 -16.72 -22.69
N ASP A 55 -1.58 -17.20 -21.74
CA ASP A 55 -1.54 -18.60 -21.27
C ASP A 55 -1.71 -19.59 -22.43
N ARG A 56 -2.69 -19.37 -23.32
CA ARG A 56 -2.94 -20.23 -24.48
C ARG A 56 -1.78 -20.22 -25.48
N LEU A 57 -1.21 -19.04 -25.73
CA LEU A 57 -0.02 -18.90 -26.57
C LEU A 57 1.19 -19.62 -25.97
N GLU A 58 1.40 -19.51 -24.66
CA GLU A 58 2.50 -20.16 -23.94
C GLU A 58 2.34 -21.69 -23.91
N GLU A 59 1.12 -22.19 -23.66
CA GLU A 59 0.79 -23.62 -23.73
C GLU A 59 0.99 -24.19 -25.16
N ALA A 60 0.70 -23.37 -26.18
CA ALA A 60 0.94 -23.72 -27.56
C ALA A 60 2.43 -23.66 -27.97
N GLY A 61 3.32 -23.18 -27.08
CA GLY A 61 4.77 -23.19 -27.27
C GLY A 61 5.38 -21.82 -27.58
N LEU A 62 4.61 -20.72 -27.52
CA LEU A 62 5.20 -19.39 -27.58
C LEU A 62 6.11 -19.18 -26.36
N ARG A 63 7.24 -18.58 -26.60
CA ARG A 63 8.13 -18.11 -25.53
C ARG A 63 8.47 -16.65 -25.80
N VAL A 64 7.96 -15.77 -24.94
CA VAL A 64 8.25 -14.34 -25.04
C VAL A 64 9.64 -14.04 -24.49
N PRO A 65 10.33 -13.01 -25.00
CA PRO A 65 11.62 -12.58 -24.48
C PRO A 65 11.56 -12.23 -22.99
N ALA A 66 12.37 -12.89 -22.19
CA ALA A 66 12.50 -12.63 -20.75
C ALA A 66 13.73 -11.76 -20.40
N VAL A 67 14.79 -11.84 -21.25
CA VAL A 67 16.03 -11.08 -21.09
C VAL A 67 16.34 -10.35 -22.39
N VAL A 68 16.83 -9.11 -22.28
CA VAL A 68 17.30 -8.26 -23.37
C VAL A 68 18.75 -7.86 -23.09
N ALA A 69 19.68 -8.24 -23.97
CA ALA A 69 21.09 -7.90 -23.85
C ALA A 69 21.46 -6.86 -24.91
N VAL A 70 21.69 -5.63 -24.48
CA VAL A 70 22.12 -4.50 -25.32
C VAL A 70 23.64 -4.52 -25.41
N VAL A 71 24.18 -4.45 -26.60
CA VAL A 71 25.62 -4.44 -26.88
C VAL A 71 25.97 -3.09 -27.51
N GLU A 72 26.64 -2.24 -26.75
CA GLU A 72 27.11 -0.92 -27.15
C GLU A 72 28.42 -0.98 -27.93
N ASP A 73 28.76 0.07 -28.67
CA ASP A 73 29.96 0.18 -29.52
C ASP A 73 30.08 -1.06 -30.45
N ALA A 74 28.96 -1.45 -31.07
CA ALA A 74 28.83 -2.68 -31.81
C ALA A 74 28.27 -2.48 -33.23
N PRO A 75 28.98 -1.76 -34.13
CA PRO A 75 28.52 -1.56 -35.50
C PRO A 75 28.28 -2.88 -36.23
N VAL A 76 27.01 -3.18 -36.56
CA VAL A 76 26.59 -4.47 -37.11
C VAL A 76 27.25 -4.85 -38.43
N ALA A 77 27.74 -3.90 -39.19
CA ALA A 77 28.48 -4.13 -40.44
C ALA A 77 29.91 -4.71 -40.20
N SER A 78 30.42 -4.67 -38.95
CA SER A 78 31.77 -5.11 -38.62
C SER A 78 31.83 -6.63 -38.39
N SER A 79 32.78 -7.29 -39.08
CA SER A 79 33.02 -8.73 -38.86
C SER A 79 33.52 -9.08 -37.43
N ALA A 80 34.17 -8.10 -36.79
CA ALA A 80 34.60 -8.25 -35.39
C ALA A 80 33.38 -8.23 -34.44
N THR A 81 32.45 -7.29 -34.65
CA THR A 81 31.18 -7.19 -33.92
C THR A 81 30.36 -8.47 -34.10
N ARG A 82 30.23 -8.95 -35.34
CA ARG A 82 29.53 -10.18 -35.62
C ARG A 82 30.05 -11.37 -34.80
N ARG A 83 31.38 -11.61 -34.81
CA ARG A 83 32.00 -12.70 -34.02
C ARG A 83 31.78 -12.53 -32.52
N ARG A 84 31.81 -11.27 -32.03
CA ARG A 84 31.57 -10.95 -30.62
C ARG A 84 30.14 -11.31 -30.22
N ILE A 85 29.15 -10.87 -31.00
CA ILE A 85 27.74 -11.08 -30.71
C ILE A 85 27.37 -12.56 -30.82
N GLU A 86 27.76 -13.22 -31.93
CA GLU A 86 27.55 -14.66 -32.12
C GLU A 86 28.21 -15.46 -30.98
N GLY A 87 29.33 -15.01 -30.44
CA GLY A 87 29.97 -15.60 -29.27
C GLY A 87 29.11 -15.49 -27.99
N LEU A 88 28.59 -14.28 -27.71
CA LEU A 88 27.70 -14.03 -26.57
C LEU A 88 26.40 -14.82 -26.69
N GLU A 89 25.77 -14.79 -27.88
CA GLU A 89 24.53 -15.53 -28.16
C GLU A 89 24.72 -17.03 -27.99
N ASN A 90 25.83 -17.61 -28.46
CA ASN A 90 26.13 -19.03 -28.31
C ASN A 90 26.38 -19.43 -26.86
N GLU A 91 27.10 -18.61 -26.11
CA GLU A 91 27.33 -18.81 -24.67
C GLU A 91 26.02 -18.91 -23.88
N VAL A 92 25.03 -18.03 -24.21
CA VAL A 92 23.71 -18.06 -23.59
C VAL A 92 22.86 -19.22 -24.14
N ARG A 93 22.94 -19.53 -25.42
CA ARG A 93 22.17 -20.61 -26.08
C ARG A 93 22.54 -22.01 -25.57
N GLU A 94 23.77 -22.19 -25.11
CA GLU A 94 24.23 -23.45 -24.50
C GLU A 94 23.68 -23.73 -23.09
N ARG A 95 23.04 -22.73 -22.47
CA ARG A 95 22.43 -22.88 -21.15
C ARG A 95 21.20 -23.81 -21.22
N GLY A 96 21.03 -24.63 -20.21
CA GLY A 96 19.94 -25.60 -20.12
C GLY A 96 18.54 -24.97 -19.92
N ASP A 97 18.46 -23.76 -19.39
CA ASP A 97 17.27 -23.00 -19.06
C ASP A 97 16.78 -22.09 -20.22
N VAL A 98 17.57 -21.90 -21.27
CA VAL A 98 17.25 -21.06 -22.42
C VAL A 98 16.48 -21.85 -23.49
N ALA A 99 15.39 -21.28 -23.97
CA ALA A 99 14.57 -21.83 -25.08
C ALA A 99 15.08 -21.34 -26.44
N SER A 100 15.32 -20.03 -26.59
CA SER A 100 15.85 -19.43 -27.81
C SER A 100 16.61 -18.15 -27.52
N VAL A 101 17.54 -17.82 -28.41
CA VAL A 101 18.23 -16.53 -28.46
C VAL A 101 18.00 -15.98 -29.86
N THR A 102 17.58 -14.75 -29.96
CA THR A 102 17.21 -14.09 -31.22
C THR A 102 17.85 -12.71 -31.32
N GLY A 103 18.63 -12.47 -32.35
CA GLY A 103 19.30 -11.21 -32.58
C GLY A 103 19.32 -10.80 -34.06
N TYR A 104 20.09 -9.76 -34.36
CA TYR A 104 20.22 -9.25 -35.72
C TYR A 104 20.77 -10.30 -36.71
N TYR A 105 21.78 -11.06 -36.31
CA TYR A 105 22.42 -12.03 -37.23
C TYR A 105 21.58 -13.27 -37.50
N ASP A 106 20.60 -13.58 -36.66
CA ASP A 106 19.62 -14.64 -36.90
C ASP A 106 18.50 -14.21 -37.87
N THR A 107 18.03 -12.96 -37.72
CA THR A 107 16.80 -12.47 -38.38
C THR A 107 17.04 -11.48 -39.49
N HIS A 108 18.17 -10.78 -39.50
CA HIS A 108 18.47 -9.61 -40.33
C HIS A 108 17.40 -8.49 -40.23
N SER A 109 16.65 -8.47 -39.13
CA SER A 109 15.63 -7.45 -38.90
C SER A 109 16.26 -6.13 -38.42
N PRO A 110 15.91 -5.01 -39.02
CA PRO A 110 16.36 -3.70 -38.58
C PRO A 110 15.90 -3.31 -37.18
N ALA A 111 14.90 -4.02 -36.62
CA ALA A 111 14.44 -3.82 -35.25
C ALA A 111 15.54 -4.04 -34.20
N PHE A 112 16.54 -4.88 -34.51
CA PHE A 112 17.67 -5.15 -33.62
C PHE A 112 18.86 -4.19 -33.80
N VAL A 113 18.76 -3.16 -34.61
CA VAL A 113 19.85 -2.23 -34.91
C VAL A 113 19.42 -0.81 -34.52
N SER A 114 20.25 -0.11 -33.78
CA SER A 114 20.02 1.28 -33.44
C SER A 114 19.99 2.19 -34.68
N ARG A 115 19.36 3.34 -34.58
CA ARG A 115 19.23 4.30 -35.70
C ARG A 115 20.56 4.79 -36.25
N ASP A 116 21.59 4.84 -35.41
CA ASP A 116 22.96 5.21 -35.82
C ASP A 116 23.78 3.99 -36.29
N GLY A 117 23.31 2.76 -36.07
CA GLY A 117 23.96 1.53 -36.49
C GLY A 117 25.08 1.04 -35.58
N ASP A 118 25.34 1.73 -34.47
CA ASP A 118 26.47 1.45 -33.57
C ASP A 118 26.12 0.64 -32.30
N THR A 119 24.83 0.39 -32.10
CA THR A 119 24.32 -0.43 -30.97
C THR A 119 23.39 -1.51 -31.52
N THR A 120 23.44 -2.69 -30.93
CA THR A 120 22.52 -3.79 -31.25
C THR A 120 22.07 -4.48 -29.96
N TYR A 121 21.01 -5.24 -30.03
CA TYR A 121 20.60 -6.10 -28.95
C TYR A 121 20.20 -7.47 -29.45
N PHE A 122 20.19 -8.45 -28.54
CA PHE A 122 19.55 -9.74 -28.73
C PHE A 122 18.63 -10.04 -27.55
N THR A 123 17.65 -10.88 -27.79
CA THR A 123 16.68 -11.30 -26.80
C THR A 123 16.84 -12.75 -26.46
N VAL A 124 16.55 -13.10 -25.20
CA VAL A 124 16.60 -14.47 -24.70
C VAL A 124 15.23 -14.85 -24.18
N ALA A 125 14.66 -15.90 -24.72
CA ALA A 125 13.44 -16.53 -24.21
C ALA A 125 13.83 -17.75 -23.35
N LEU A 126 13.18 -17.90 -22.21
CA LEU A 126 13.41 -18.96 -21.24
C LEU A 126 12.48 -20.16 -21.49
N LYS A 127 12.86 -21.34 -21.06
CA LYS A 127 12.01 -22.54 -21.11
C LYS A 127 10.90 -22.51 -20.08
N THR A 128 11.21 -21.94 -18.89
CA THR A 128 10.25 -21.80 -17.79
C THR A 128 9.31 -20.65 -18.04
N THR A 129 8.05 -20.81 -17.65
CA THR A 129 7.03 -19.75 -17.56
C THR A 129 6.71 -19.40 -16.12
N GLU A 130 7.36 -20.08 -15.14
CA GLU A 130 7.21 -19.78 -13.75
C GLU A 130 8.01 -18.52 -13.37
N ASP A 131 7.34 -17.45 -12.92
CA ASP A 131 7.91 -16.13 -12.62
C ASP A 131 9.20 -16.18 -11.82
N LYS A 132 9.22 -16.96 -10.73
CA LYS A 132 10.37 -17.02 -9.84
C LYS A 132 11.59 -17.67 -10.53
N GLN A 133 11.38 -18.77 -11.24
CA GLN A 133 12.45 -19.43 -11.98
C GLN A 133 12.95 -18.56 -13.13
N ALA A 134 12.03 -17.83 -13.79
CA ALA A 134 12.41 -16.89 -14.85
C ALA A 134 13.27 -15.74 -14.31
N GLN A 135 12.93 -15.20 -13.12
CA GLN A 135 13.74 -14.16 -12.47
C GLN A 135 15.12 -14.66 -12.07
N GLU A 136 15.23 -15.85 -11.47
CA GLU A 136 16.50 -16.45 -11.08
C GLU A 136 17.39 -16.70 -12.34
N ALA A 137 16.83 -17.28 -13.38
CA ALA A 137 17.54 -17.51 -14.65
C ALA A 137 17.94 -16.19 -15.34
N GLY A 138 17.05 -15.19 -15.33
CA GLY A 138 17.33 -13.87 -15.87
C GLY A 138 18.45 -13.14 -15.13
N ALA A 139 18.48 -13.24 -13.80
CA ALA A 139 19.57 -12.70 -12.98
C ALA A 139 20.92 -13.37 -13.27
N ASP A 140 20.94 -14.70 -13.37
CA ASP A 140 22.15 -15.45 -13.70
C ASP A 140 22.71 -15.09 -15.09
N ILE A 141 21.81 -14.92 -16.10
CA ILE A 141 22.20 -14.47 -17.44
C ILE A 141 22.73 -13.04 -17.39
N ALA A 142 22.07 -12.15 -16.61
CA ALA A 142 22.50 -10.77 -16.46
C ALA A 142 23.89 -10.68 -15.80
N ASP A 143 24.15 -11.45 -14.76
CA ASP A 143 25.45 -11.49 -14.08
C ASP A 143 26.55 -12.02 -15.03
N GLN A 144 26.25 -13.05 -15.82
CA GLN A 144 27.16 -13.63 -16.80
C GLN A 144 27.53 -12.62 -17.90
N LEU A 145 26.54 -11.98 -18.50
CA LEU A 145 26.75 -11.06 -19.64
C LEU A 145 27.29 -9.70 -19.22
N SER A 146 26.90 -9.17 -18.05
CA SER A 146 27.38 -7.88 -17.54
C SER A 146 28.88 -7.89 -17.21
N ALA A 147 29.49 -9.04 -17.08
CA ALA A 147 30.95 -9.18 -16.97
C ALA A 147 31.66 -8.80 -18.27
N GLN A 148 30.98 -8.75 -19.39
CA GLN A 148 31.51 -8.39 -20.70
C GLN A 148 31.42 -6.87 -20.92
N LYS A 149 32.51 -6.28 -21.38
CA LYS A 149 32.61 -4.81 -21.58
C LYS A 149 31.57 -4.31 -22.60
N GLY A 150 30.79 -3.30 -22.27
CA GLY A 150 29.81 -2.69 -23.16
C GLY A 150 28.59 -3.57 -23.43
N VAL A 151 28.24 -4.42 -22.46
CA VAL A 151 26.99 -5.18 -22.47
C VAL A 151 26.14 -4.73 -21.29
N VAL A 152 24.92 -4.28 -21.58
CA VAL A 152 23.90 -3.90 -20.59
C VAL A 152 22.73 -4.87 -20.69
N VAL A 153 22.34 -5.45 -19.56
CA VAL A 153 21.31 -6.51 -19.56
C VAL A 153 20.08 -6.07 -18.81
N GLY A 154 18.93 -6.22 -19.47
CA GLY A 154 17.61 -5.92 -18.94
C GLY A 154 16.59 -6.96 -19.40
N GLY A 155 15.36 -6.50 -19.63
CA GLY A 155 14.22 -7.35 -19.96
C GLY A 155 13.36 -7.66 -18.72
N PRO A 156 12.13 -8.20 -18.93
CA PRO A 156 11.15 -8.38 -17.84
C PRO A 156 11.64 -9.16 -16.64
N ALA A 157 12.33 -10.29 -16.84
CA ALA A 157 12.83 -11.13 -15.76
C ALA A 157 13.91 -10.43 -14.91
N VAL A 158 14.84 -9.71 -15.58
CA VAL A 158 15.90 -8.96 -14.91
C VAL A 158 15.34 -7.74 -14.17
N ALA A 159 14.41 -7.02 -14.80
CA ALA A 159 13.75 -5.86 -14.20
C ALA A 159 13.01 -6.25 -12.92
N GLN A 160 12.23 -7.33 -12.96
CA GLN A 160 11.47 -7.81 -11.82
C GLN A 160 12.38 -8.21 -10.64
N GLU A 161 13.49 -8.88 -10.94
CA GLU A 161 14.47 -9.25 -9.92
C GLU A 161 15.15 -8.03 -9.31
N GLN A 162 15.51 -7.04 -10.13
CA GLN A 162 16.10 -5.79 -9.66
C GLN A 162 15.11 -4.96 -8.84
N VAL A 163 13.81 -4.95 -9.19
CA VAL A 163 12.75 -4.34 -8.38
C VAL A 163 12.68 -5.02 -7.03
N ASN A 164 12.63 -6.34 -6.97
CA ASN A 164 12.55 -7.09 -5.71
C ASN A 164 13.75 -6.81 -4.80
N LYS A 165 14.97 -6.84 -5.35
CA LYS A 165 16.21 -6.50 -4.62
C LYS A 165 16.22 -5.04 -4.14
N GLN A 166 15.75 -4.11 -4.96
CA GLN A 166 15.68 -2.70 -4.58
C GLN A 166 14.66 -2.46 -3.46
N VAL A 167 13.50 -3.11 -3.55
CA VAL A 167 12.46 -3.07 -2.51
C VAL A 167 13.00 -3.55 -1.17
N GLU A 168 13.75 -4.65 -1.15
CA GLU A 168 14.37 -5.17 0.07
C GLU A 168 15.39 -4.18 0.67
N LYS A 169 16.27 -3.61 -0.16
CA LYS A 169 17.23 -2.58 0.28
C LYS A 169 16.54 -1.35 0.82
N ASP A 170 15.49 -0.89 0.15
CA ASP A 170 14.73 0.29 0.54
C ASP A 170 13.99 0.06 1.85
N LEU A 171 13.42 -1.13 2.07
CA LEU A 171 12.79 -1.51 3.33
C LEU A 171 13.81 -1.47 4.48
N GLN A 172 14.97 -2.10 4.31
CA GLN A 172 16.04 -2.08 5.32
C GLN A 172 16.49 -0.66 5.65
N LYS A 173 16.65 0.21 4.63
CA LYS A 173 17.00 1.62 4.80
C LYS A 173 15.92 2.39 5.54
N ALA A 174 14.66 2.21 5.16
CA ALA A 174 13.52 2.86 5.82
C ALA A 174 13.40 2.44 7.29
N GLU A 175 13.56 1.16 7.60
CA GLU A 175 13.56 0.65 8.97
C GLU A 175 14.72 1.24 9.80
N MET A 176 15.93 1.23 9.24
CA MET A 176 17.13 1.77 9.92
C MET A 176 16.99 3.24 10.26
N LEU A 177 16.26 4.01 9.43
CA LEU A 177 15.96 5.42 9.68
C LEU A 177 14.77 5.59 10.64
N ALA A 178 13.69 4.84 10.44
CA ALA A 178 12.45 4.98 11.19
C ALA A 178 12.61 4.59 12.66
N PHE A 179 13.22 3.44 12.97
CA PHE A 179 13.28 2.94 14.35
C PHE A 179 13.97 3.90 15.33
N PRO A 180 15.17 4.45 15.07
CA PRO A 180 15.80 5.41 15.98
C PRO A 180 15.00 6.71 16.12
N LEU A 181 14.43 7.21 14.99
CA LEU A 181 13.67 8.45 15.00
C LEU A 181 12.37 8.30 15.78
N LEU A 182 11.66 7.19 15.58
CA LEU A 182 10.45 6.86 16.33
C LEU A 182 10.74 6.65 17.83
N PHE A 183 11.86 6.04 18.16
CA PHE A 183 12.29 5.93 19.55
C PHE A 183 12.52 7.29 20.20
N LEU A 184 13.24 8.19 19.51
CA LEU A 184 13.50 9.55 20.00
C LEU A 184 12.21 10.37 20.16
N LEU A 185 11.31 10.29 19.18
CA LEU A 185 10.00 10.94 19.25
C LEU A 185 9.13 10.34 20.36
N SER A 186 9.11 9.01 20.49
CA SER A 186 8.43 8.34 21.61
C SER A 186 8.98 8.79 22.96
N LEU A 187 10.30 8.96 23.08
CA LEU A 187 10.93 9.48 24.30
C LEU A 187 10.50 10.93 24.61
N LEU A 188 10.35 11.75 23.57
CA LEU A 188 9.86 13.12 23.71
C LEU A 188 8.41 13.16 24.21
N PHE A 189 7.56 12.27 23.70
CA PHE A 189 6.13 12.20 24.05
C PHE A 189 5.90 11.56 25.41
N PHE A 190 6.45 10.38 25.65
CA PHE A 190 6.26 9.66 26.90
C PHE A 190 7.10 10.27 28.05
N ARG A 191 8.17 10.97 27.73
CA ARG A 191 9.10 11.54 28.72
C ARG A 191 9.64 10.51 29.71
N SER A 192 9.72 9.25 29.29
CA SER A 192 10.20 8.10 30.05
C SER A 192 10.84 7.10 29.13
N LEU A 193 12.04 6.66 29.46
CA LEU A 193 12.78 5.67 28.67
C LEU A 193 12.01 4.35 28.60
N VAL A 194 11.48 3.88 29.73
CA VAL A 194 10.71 2.62 29.78
C VAL A 194 9.44 2.70 28.93
N ALA A 195 8.66 3.76 29.07
CA ALA A 195 7.45 3.94 28.29
C ALA A 195 7.71 4.07 26.77
N SER A 196 8.86 4.63 26.38
CA SER A 196 9.22 4.83 24.97
C SER A 196 9.60 3.54 24.23
N VAL A 197 10.10 2.54 24.95
CA VAL A 197 10.45 1.22 24.38
C VAL A 197 9.21 0.37 24.13
N LEU A 198 8.13 0.55 24.92
CA LEU A 198 6.95 -0.30 24.82
C LEU A 198 6.30 -0.33 23.44
N PRO A 199 6.06 0.80 22.74
CA PRO A 199 5.49 0.78 21.39
C PRO A 199 6.33 0.01 20.39
N LEU A 200 7.66 0.18 20.43
CA LEU A 200 8.58 -0.52 19.52
C LEU A 200 8.59 -2.03 19.79
N MET A 201 8.54 -2.43 21.06
CA MET A 201 8.44 -3.84 21.44
C MET A 201 7.13 -4.47 20.92
N ILE A 202 6.01 -3.76 21.08
CA ILE A 202 4.70 -4.24 20.59
C ILE A 202 4.69 -4.29 19.07
N GLY A 203 5.27 -3.27 18.40
CA GLY A 203 5.41 -3.23 16.94
C GLY A 203 6.23 -4.39 16.40
N GLY A 204 7.41 -4.61 16.96
CA GLY A 204 8.27 -5.73 16.56
C GLY A 204 7.58 -7.09 16.75
N LEU A 205 6.84 -7.28 17.85
CA LEU A 205 6.09 -8.51 18.09
C LEU A 205 4.92 -8.68 17.08
N ALA A 206 4.24 -7.58 16.73
CA ALA A 206 3.17 -7.61 15.74
C ALA A 206 3.69 -7.94 14.33
N ILE A 207 4.78 -7.32 13.91
CA ILE A 207 5.42 -7.54 12.60
C ILE A 207 5.87 -9.00 12.48
N VAL A 208 6.68 -9.47 13.43
CA VAL A 208 7.22 -10.84 13.41
C VAL A 208 6.12 -11.89 13.46
N GLY A 209 5.06 -11.64 14.27
CA GLY A 209 3.90 -12.52 14.33
C GLY A 209 3.11 -12.55 13.00
N THR A 210 2.98 -11.41 12.34
CA THR A 210 2.32 -11.34 11.03
C THR A 210 3.16 -12.01 9.94
N PHE A 211 4.48 -11.86 9.97
CA PHE A 211 5.38 -12.57 9.06
C PHE A 211 5.25 -14.09 9.18
N LEU A 212 5.13 -14.60 10.40
CA LEU A 212 4.85 -16.02 10.62
C LEU A 212 3.52 -16.45 10.00
N ILE A 213 2.46 -15.64 10.16
CA ILE A 213 1.15 -15.93 9.57
C ILE A 213 1.20 -15.87 8.04
N LEU A 214 1.86 -14.86 7.45
CA LEU A 214 2.04 -14.76 6.00
C LEU A 214 2.83 -15.94 5.44
N ARG A 215 3.87 -16.39 6.14
CA ARG A 215 4.61 -17.59 5.77
C ARG A 215 3.73 -18.85 5.77
N LEU A 216 2.87 -19.00 6.78
CA LEU A 216 1.94 -20.12 6.81
C LEU A 216 0.87 -19.99 5.73
N ALA A 217 0.41 -18.79 5.45
CA ALA A 217 -0.57 -18.53 4.38
C ALA A 217 0.02 -18.81 2.98
N SER A 218 1.31 -18.57 2.77
CA SER A 218 1.98 -18.88 1.49
C SER A 218 2.06 -20.37 1.15
N GLU A 219 1.81 -21.26 2.11
CA GLU A 219 1.68 -22.71 1.82
C GLU A 219 0.31 -23.05 1.18
N PHE A 220 -0.68 -22.15 1.27
CA PHE A 220 -2.04 -22.36 0.77
C PHE A 220 -2.39 -21.52 -0.44
N GLY A 221 -1.56 -20.55 -0.81
CA GLY A 221 -1.77 -19.68 -1.96
C GLY A 221 -0.64 -18.69 -2.16
N SER A 222 -0.59 -18.12 -3.37
CA SER A 222 0.41 -17.13 -3.77
C SER A 222 0.22 -15.81 -3.01
N ILE A 223 1.28 -15.32 -2.38
CA ILE A 223 1.30 -14.06 -1.64
C ILE A 223 2.45 -13.20 -2.15
N SER A 224 2.17 -11.95 -2.50
CA SER A 224 3.16 -11.00 -2.97
C SER A 224 4.12 -10.54 -1.87
N ILE A 225 5.42 -10.44 -2.21
CA ILE A 225 6.48 -9.94 -1.31
C ILE A 225 6.19 -8.53 -0.78
N PHE A 226 5.45 -7.72 -1.52
CA PHE A 226 5.11 -6.35 -1.12
C PHE A 226 4.21 -6.28 0.14
N ALA A 227 3.53 -7.38 0.50
CA ALA A 227 2.80 -7.47 1.76
C ALA A 227 3.71 -7.25 2.98
N LEU A 228 5.02 -7.54 2.89
CA LEU A 228 5.98 -7.31 3.97
C LEU A 228 6.18 -5.82 4.25
N ASN A 229 6.28 -4.99 3.20
CA ASN A 229 6.48 -3.55 3.34
C ASN A 229 5.31 -2.91 4.08
N LEU A 230 4.09 -3.22 3.66
CA LEU A 230 2.89 -2.72 4.31
C LEU A 230 2.76 -3.25 5.76
N THR A 231 3.03 -4.54 5.97
CA THR A 231 3.00 -5.15 7.31
C THR A 231 3.98 -4.47 8.26
N THR A 232 5.20 -4.18 7.81
CA THR A 232 6.21 -3.52 8.64
C THR A 232 5.81 -2.08 8.94
N ALA A 233 5.45 -1.30 7.92
CA ALA A 233 5.08 0.10 8.06
C ALA A 233 3.85 0.29 8.95
N LEU A 234 2.76 -0.42 8.65
CA LEU A 234 1.53 -0.34 9.43
C LEU A 234 1.66 -1.00 10.80
N GLY A 235 2.38 -2.13 10.89
CA GLY A 235 2.59 -2.83 12.16
C GLY A 235 3.29 -1.95 13.18
N LEU A 236 4.32 -1.23 12.76
CA LEU A 236 5.02 -0.28 13.62
C LEU A 236 4.13 0.91 13.97
N GLY A 237 3.48 1.52 12.98
CA GLY A 237 2.62 2.69 13.18
C GLY A 237 1.44 2.41 14.10
N LEU A 238 0.65 1.37 13.82
CA LEU A 238 -0.52 0.99 14.63
C LEU A 238 -0.14 0.55 16.05
N ALA A 239 0.98 -0.17 16.21
CA ALA A 239 1.47 -0.56 17.53
C ALA A 239 1.86 0.66 18.37
N ILE A 240 2.47 1.68 17.74
CA ILE A 240 2.79 2.94 18.40
C ILE A 240 1.50 3.63 18.86
N ASP A 241 0.52 3.74 17.98
CA ASP A 241 -0.75 4.41 18.26
C ASP A 241 -1.52 3.72 19.39
N TYR A 242 -1.72 2.41 19.30
CA TYR A 242 -2.42 1.65 20.33
C TYR A 242 -1.68 1.67 21.67
N SER A 243 -0.35 1.55 21.64
CA SER A 243 0.47 1.63 22.85
C SER A 243 0.42 3.01 23.48
N LEU A 244 0.44 4.08 22.66
CA LEU A 244 0.37 5.46 23.14
C LEU A 244 -0.91 5.70 23.94
N PHE A 245 -2.06 5.23 23.42
CA PHE A 245 -3.34 5.35 24.11
C PHE A 245 -3.42 4.53 25.39
N ILE A 246 -3.00 3.27 25.36
CA ILE A 246 -3.07 2.38 26.52
C ILE A 246 -2.09 2.86 27.62
N VAL A 247 -0.84 3.16 27.27
CA VAL A 247 0.17 3.61 28.23
C VAL A 247 -0.20 4.96 28.83
N SER A 248 -0.67 5.92 28.02
CA SER A 248 -1.12 7.22 28.53
C SER A 248 -2.27 7.06 29.51
N ARG A 249 -3.27 6.24 29.16
CA ARG A 249 -4.41 5.97 30.06
C ARG A 249 -3.98 5.25 31.32
N TYR A 250 -3.10 4.26 31.23
CA TYR A 250 -2.57 3.58 32.40
C TYR A 250 -1.86 4.54 33.34
N ARG A 251 -1.03 5.44 32.83
CA ARG A 251 -0.33 6.47 33.61
C ARG A 251 -1.29 7.44 34.29
N GLU A 252 -2.39 7.83 33.62
CA GLU A 252 -3.44 8.65 34.24
C GLU A 252 -4.13 7.92 35.41
N GLU A 253 -4.43 6.63 35.24
CA GLU A 253 -5.14 5.87 36.27
C GLU A 253 -4.24 5.52 37.49
N ILE A 254 -2.96 5.17 37.26
CA ILE A 254 -2.05 4.91 38.39
C ILE A 254 -1.66 6.20 39.14
N ALA A 255 -1.74 7.35 38.50
CA ALA A 255 -1.52 8.63 39.19
C ALA A 255 -2.63 8.99 40.19
N LYS A 256 -3.86 8.44 39.99
CA LYS A 256 -5.02 8.67 40.89
C LYS A 256 -5.00 7.73 42.10
N ASP A 257 -4.90 6.42 41.81
CA ASP A 257 -5.17 5.38 42.79
C ASP A 257 -4.01 4.39 42.98
N GLY A 258 -2.86 4.65 42.33
CA GLY A 258 -1.73 3.72 42.31
C GLY A 258 -1.90 2.55 41.36
N PRO A 259 -0.84 1.74 41.15
CA PRO A 259 -0.89 0.55 40.31
C PRO A 259 -1.72 -0.58 40.94
N GLY A 260 -2.55 -1.26 40.15
CA GLY A 260 -3.34 -2.38 40.61
C GLY A 260 -4.48 -2.76 39.68
N PRO A 261 -5.25 -3.83 40.05
CA PRO A 261 -6.31 -4.36 39.21
C PRO A 261 -7.43 -3.36 38.87
N ALA A 262 -7.68 -2.39 39.77
CA ALA A 262 -8.69 -1.35 39.57
C ALA A 262 -8.28 -0.37 38.46
N ALA A 263 -7.02 0.06 38.45
CA ALA A 263 -6.46 0.91 37.39
C ALA A 263 -6.54 0.18 36.03
N MET A 264 -6.12 -1.08 35.98
CA MET A 264 -6.13 -1.86 34.76
C MET A 264 -7.55 -2.07 34.22
N ARG A 265 -8.55 -2.36 35.07
CA ARG A 265 -9.95 -2.46 34.64
C ARG A 265 -10.46 -1.17 34.00
N ARG A 266 -10.11 0.00 34.55
CA ARG A 266 -10.49 1.30 33.95
C ARG A 266 -9.79 1.54 32.61
N VAL A 267 -8.53 1.13 32.45
CA VAL A 267 -7.83 1.19 31.16
C VAL A 267 -8.56 0.37 30.10
N PHE A 268 -8.94 -0.87 30.43
CA PHE A 268 -9.69 -1.71 29.48
C PHE A 268 -11.10 -1.21 29.19
N ALA A 269 -11.79 -0.67 30.20
CA ALA A 269 -13.11 -0.11 30.03
C ALA A 269 -13.14 1.13 29.12
N THR A 270 -12.01 1.81 28.94
CA THR A 270 -11.87 3.02 28.10
C THR A 270 -10.95 2.77 26.91
N ALA A 271 -9.62 2.95 27.08
CA ALA A 271 -8.65 2.80 25.99
C ALA A 271 -8.67 1.43 25.32
N GLY A 272 -8.87 0.35 26.08
CA GLY A 272 -8.92 -1.00 25.52
C GLY A 272 -10.10 -1.21 24.55
N ARG A 273 -11.27 -0.68 24.89
CA ARG A 273 -12.44 -0.72 23.96
C ARG A 273 -12.16 0.09 22.71
N THR A 274 -11.61 1.28 22.87
CA THR A 274 -11.31 2.17 21.74
C THR A 274 -10.32 1.51 20.80
N VAL A 275 -9.23 0.93 21.30
CA VAL A 275 -8.24 0.20 20.49
C VAL A 275 -8.86 -0.98 19.74
N PHE A 276 -9.76 -1.72 20.37
CA PHE A 276 -10.46 -2.84 19.70
C PHE A 276 -11.30 -2.38 18.51
N PHE A 277 -12.13 -1.34 18.67
CA PHE A 277 -12.94 -0.84 17.55
C PHE A 277 -12.11 -0.18 16.47
N SER A 278 -11.11 0.56 16.86
CA SER A 278 -10.14 1.18 15.99
C SER A 278 -9.44 0.13 15.11
N SER A 279 -8.90 -0.91 15.71
CA SER A 279 -8.26 -1.98 14.95
C SER A 279 -9.22 -2.71 13.99
N LEU A 280 -10.48 -2.86 14.38
CA LEU A 280 -11.48 -3.46 13.53
C LEU A 280 -11.80 -2.60 12.31
N THR A 281 -11.87 -1.26 12.46
CA THR A 281 -12.09 -0.36 11.32
C THR A 281 -10.92 -0.40 10.34
N VAL A 282 -9.68 -0.39 10.83
CA VAL A 282 -8.48 -0.50 9.99
C VAL A 282 -8.42 -1.86 9.30
N ALA A 283 -8.65 -2.93 10.06
CA ALA A 283 -8.60 -4.29 9.50
C ALA A 283 -9.65 -4.51 8.41
N VAL A 284 -10.89 -4.01 8.57
CA VAL A 284 -11.92 -4.14 7.55
C VAL A 284 -11.63 -3.25 6.34
N ALA A 285 -11.09 -2.04 6.55
CA ALA A 285 -10.70 -1.18 5.46
C ALA A 285 -9.60 -1.84 4.58
N LEU A 286 -8.61 -2.46 5.20
CA LEU A 286 -7.56 -3.20 4.48
C LEU A 286 -8.08 -4.52 3.91
N ALA A 287 -8.94 -5.24 4.62
CA ALA A 287 -9.57 -6.46 4.13
C ALA A 287 -10.48 -6.21 2.90
N SER A 288 -10.93 -4.98 2.65
CA SER A 288 -11.67 -4.66 1.42
C SER A 288 -10.84 -4.88 0.15
N LEU A 289 -9.51 -4.85 0.26
CA LEU A 289 -8.61 -5.16 -0.84
C LEU A 289 -8.63 -6.65 -1.24
N LEU A 290 -9.14 -7.54 -0.39
CA LEU A 290 -9.29 -8.97 -0.70
C LEU A 290 -10.32 -9.25 -1.81
N VAL A 291 -11.12 -8.24 -2.18
CA VAL A 291 -12.07 -8.32 -3.30
C VAL A 291 -11.35 -8.33 -4.65
N PHE A 292 -10.15 -7.71 -4.72
CA PHE A 292 -9.39 -7.61 -5.95
C PHE A 292 -8.69 -8.92 -6.28
N PRO A 293 -8.77 -9.41 -7.54
CA PRO A 293 -8.11 -10.63 -7.98
C PRO A 293 -6.58 -10.47 -8.10
N GLN A 294 -6.09 -9.23 -8.25
CA GLN A 294 -4.65 -8.95 -8.34
C GLN A 294 -3.93 -9.38 -7.06
N ARG A 295 -2.98 -10.30 -7.19
CA ARG A 295 -2.20 -10.87 -6.06
C ARG A 295 -1.57 -9.78 -5.21
N PHE A 296 -1.06 -8.71 -5.82
CA PHE A 296 -0.48 -7.56 -5.14
C PHE A 296 -1.48 -6.92 -4.14
N LEU A 297 -2.66 -6.49 -4.62
CA LEU A 297 -3.69 -5.86 -3.77
C LEU A 297 -4.25 -6.82 -2.73
N TYR A 298 -4.56 -8.06 -3.13
CA TYR A 298 -5.01 -9.11 -2.22
C TYR A 298 -4.03 -9.34 -1.08
N SER A 299 -2.74 -9.46 -1.39
CA SER A 299 -1.69 -9.74 -0.40
C SER A 299 -1.46 -8.55 0.54
N MET A 300 -1.51 -7.33 0.01
CA MET A 300 -1.46 -6.10 0.81
C MET A 300 -2.67 -6.02 1.76
N GLY A 301 -3.86 -6.33 1.27
CA GLY A 301 -5.09 -6.40 2.08
C GLY A 301 -5.00 -7.42 3.21
N LEU A 302 -4.52 -8.62 2.89
CA LEU A 302 -4.33 -9.70 3.87
C LEU A 302 -3.29 -9.32 4.93
N GLY A 303 -2.09 -8.93 4.51
CA GLY A 303 -1.00 -8.55 5.40
C GLY A 303 -1.36 -7.36 6.30
N GLY A 304 -1.98 -6.34 5.70
CA GLY A 304 -2.43 -5.15 6.42
C GLY A 304 -3.55 -5.44 7.43
N ALA A 305 -4.56 -6.22 7.06
CA ALA A 305 -5.64 -6.60 7.97
C ALA A 305 -5.11 -7.47 9.13
N LEU A 306 -4.24 -8.44 8.81
CA LEU A 306 -3.62 -9.31 9.82
C LEU A 306 -2.76 -8.51 10.80
N VAL A 307 -1.91 -7.60 10.32
CA VAL A 307 -1.05 -6.82 11.21
C VAL A 307 -1.87 -5.87 12.09
N ALA A 308 -2.96 -5.28 11.57
CA ALA A 308 -3.85 -4.43 12.36
C ALA A 308 -4.51 -5.21 13.52
N LEU A 309 -5.04 -6.40 13.23
CA LEU A 309 -5.63 -7.27 14.23
C LEU A 309 -4.59 -7.81 15.23
N PHE A 310 -3.40 -8.15 14.75
CA PHE A 310 -2.33 -8.68 15.58
C PHE A 310 -1.74 -7.62 16.50
N ALA A 311 -1.52 -6.40 16.00
CA ALA A 311 -1.09 -5.25 16.79
C ALA A 311 -2.09 -4.94 17.92
N ALA A 312 -3.39 -5.00 17.62
CA ALA A 312 -4.43 -4.84 18.63
C ALA A 312 -4.44 -5.99 19.65
N LEU A 313 -4.34 -7.23 19.19
CA LEU A 313 -4.28 -8.40 20.07
C LEU A 313 -3.12 -8.29 21.06
N ILE A 314 -1.94 -7.95 20.58
CA ILE A 314 -0.75 -7.79 21.42
C ILE A 314 -0.89 -6.57 22.35
N SER A 315 -1.43 -5.46 21.85
CA SER A 315 -1.68 -4.27 22.64
C SER A 315 -2.74 -4.49 23.75
N LEU A 316 -3.69 -5.40 23.52
CA LEU A 316 -4.73 -5.73 24.49
C LEU A 316 -4.38 -6.93 25.41
N THR A 317 -3.30 -7.64 25.15
CA THR A 317 -2.89 -8.80 25.96
C THR A 317 -1.51 -8.64 26.56
N VAL A 318 -0.49 -8.46 25.73
CA VAL A 318 0.91 -8.40 26.16
C VAL A 318 1.22 -7.06 26.83
N LEU A 319 0.83 -5.94 26.22
CA LEU A 319 1.13 -4.61 26.77
C LEU A 319 0.54 -4.42 28.18
N PRO A 320 -0.74 -4.73 28.46
CA PRO A 320 -1.28 -4.65 29.82
C PRO A 320 -0.57 -5.55 30.81
N ALA A 321 -0.16 -6.76 30.42
CA ALA A 321 0.61 -7.66 31.28
C ALA A 321 1.99 -7.04 31.62
N VAL A 322 2.67 -6.48 30.65
CA VAL A 322 3.96 -5.76 30.87
C VAL A 322 3.76 -4.54 31.77
N LEU A 323 2.70 -3.74 31.53
CA LEU A 323 2.37 -2.58 32.40
C LEU A 323 2.08 -2.98 33.84
N THR A 324 1.39 -4.11 34.05
CA THR A 324 1.14 -4.67 35.39
C THR A 324 2.47 -5.03 36.08
N LEU A 325 3.43 -5.64 35.36
CA LEU A 325 4.74 -5.99 35.90
C LEU A 325 5.61 -4.76 36.21
N LEU A 326 5.49 -3.72 35.39
CA LEU A 326 6.24 -2.48 35.56
C LEU A 326 5.68 -1.61 36.69
N GLY A 327 4.36 -1.55 36.85
CA GLY A 327 3.71 -0.66 37.82
C GLY A 327 4.20 0.79 37.67
N ASN A 328 4.66 1.41 38.76
CA ASN A 328 5.20 2.76 38.75
C ASN A 328 6.49 2.90 37.93
N ARG A 329 7.22 1.80 37.66
CA ARG A 329 8.47 1.85 36.88
C ARG A 329 8.21 2.22 35.41
N VAL A 330 6.96 2.23 34.95
CA VAL A 330 6.60 2.77 33.61
C VAL A 330 7.07 4.22 33.41
N ASN A 331 7.23 4.98 34.50
CA ASN A 331 7.73 6.35 34.50
C ASN A 331 9.26 6.45 34.70
N ALA A 332 9.98 5.34 34.79
CA ALA A 332 11.41 5.34 35.06
C ALA A 332 12.24 5.83 33.86
N GLY A 333 13.45 6.34 34.17
CA GLY A 333 14.38 6.83 33.15
C GLY A 333 13.95 8.14 32.48
N ALA A 334 13.15 8.96 33.17
CA ALA A 334 12.74 10.26 32.65
C ALA A 334 13.90 11.27 32.72
N PRO A 335 14.36 11.86 31.60
CA PRO A 335 15.37 12.93 31.65
C PRO A 335 14.87 14.15 32.44
N LYS A 336 15.72 14.70 33.31
CA LYS A 336 15.33 15.81 34.22
C LYS A 336 14.73 17.02 33.50
N PHE A 337 15.21 17.34 32.29
CA PHE A 337 14.69 18.46 31.50
C PHE A 337 13.26 18.20 30.98
N LEU A 338 12.90 16.94 30.70
CA LEU A 338 11.55 16.55 30.30
C LEU A 338 10.58 16.48 31.49
N GLN A 339 11.07 16.16 32.68
CA GLN A 339 10.26 16.17 33.91
C GLN A 339 9.79 17.59 34.28
N ARG A 340 10.67 18.58 34.21
CA ARG A 340 10.33 20.00 34.48
C ARG A 340 9.24 20.52 33.51
N ARG A 341 9.26 20.06 32.24
CA ARG A 341 8.19 20.37 31.29
C ARG A 341 6.86 19.67 31.61
N ALA A 342 6.91 18.47 32.21
CA ALA A 342 5.69 17.76 32.63
C ALA A 342 4.97 18.48 33.79
N GLU A 343 5.71 19.02 34.73
CA GLU A 343 5.17 19.81 35.84
C GLU A 343 4.56 21.15 35.36
N ALA A 344 5.16 21.76 34.33
CA ALA A 344 4.63 22.98 33.72
C ALA A 344 3.35 22.74 32.89
N ASP A 345 3.15 21.53 32.39
CA ASP A 345 1.96 21.13 31.60
C ASP A 345 0.76 20.67 32.46
N ALA A 346 0.90 20.55 33.79
CA ALA A 346 -0.17 20.19 34.73
C ALA A 346 -1.16 21.35 34.98
N ARG A 347 -1.71 21.92 33.88
CA ARG A 347 -2.70 23.02 33.93
C ARG A 347 -4.14 22.44 33.89
N PRO A 348 -5.13 23.23 34.42
CA PRO A 348 -6.52 22.88 34.20
C PRO A 348 -6.84 22.67 32.72
N ALA A 349 -7.68 21.70 32.38
CA ALA A 349 -8.02 21.37 30.99
C ALA A 349 -8.52 22.59 30.20
N GLN A 350 -9.21 23.51 30.85
CA GLN A 350 -9.78 24.73 30.26
C GLN A 350 -8.71 25.76 29.84
N GLU A 351 -7.48 25.65 30.32
CA GLU A 351 -6.34 26.51 29.95
C GLU A 351 -5.47 25.89 28.83
N GLY A 352 -5.78 24.66 28.41
CA GLY A 352 -5.05 23.93 27.40
C GLY A 352 -5.12 24.55 26.01
N PHE A 353 -4.12 24.27 25.19
CA PHE A 353 -4.06 24.77 23.80
C PHE A 353 -5.25 24.27 22.96
N TRP A 354 -5.52 22.96 23.02
CA TRP A 354 -6.59 22.33 22.23
C TRP A 354 -7.97 22.78 22.65
N TYR A 355 -8.20 23.01 23.94
CA TYR A 355 -9.44 23.60 24.44
C TYR A 355 -9.65 25.00 23.88
N ARG A 356 -8.63 25.86 23.95
CA ARG A 356 -8.72 27.24 23.42
C ARG A 356 -8.92 27.26 21.90
N LEU A 357 -8.21 26.39 21.16
CA LEU A 357 -8.38 26.26 19.72
C LEU A 357 -9.80 25.84 19.38
N SER A 358 -10.30 24.78 20.04
CA SER A 358 -11.67 24.30 19.84
C SER A 358 -12.71 25.38 20.10
N ARG A 359 -12.57 26.13 21.21
CA ARG A 359 -13.46 27.27 21.55
C ARG A 359 -13.36 28.40 20.52
N PHE A 360 -12.20 28.70 20.00
CA PHE A 360 -12.02 29.68 18.93
C PHE A 360 -12.75 29.23 17.65
N VAL A 361 -12.58 27.99 17.24
CA VAL A 361 -13.24 27.39 16.08
C VAL A 361 -14.77 27.40 16.24
N MET A 362 -15.28 26.96 17.39
CA MET A 362 -16.71 26.89 17.68
C MET A 362 -17.37 28.26 17.82
N ARG A 363 -16.62 29.35 18.12
CA ARG A 363 -17.15 30.71 18.06
C ARG A 363 -17.38 31.22 16.64
N ARG A 364 -16.73 30.63 15.64
CA ARG A 364 -16.83 31.02 14.22
C ARG A 364 -16.96 29.78 13.32
N PRO A 365 -17.98 28.93 13.55
CA PRO A 365 -18.00 27.60 12.96
C PRO A 365 -18.19 27.63 11.43
N ILE A 366 -19.04 28.55 10.92
CA ILE A 366 -19.29 28.65 9.46
C ILE A 366 -18.02 29.03 8.69
N PRO A 367 -17.33 30.15 8.99
CA PRO A 367 -16.16 30.53 8.23
C PRO A 367 -15.02 29.49 8.35
N VAL A 368 -14.82 28.88 9.53
CA VAL A 368 -13.78 27.85 9.70
C VAL A 368 -14.11 26.60 8.88
N ALA A 369 -15.36 26.11 8.94
CA ALA A 369 -15.78 24.96 8.15
C ALA A 369 -15.66 25.23 6.64
N THR A 370 -16.13 26.41 6.18
CA THR A 370 -16.08 26.79 4.75
C THR A 370 -14.64 26.91 4.25
N VAL A 371 -13.78 27.63 4.98
CA VAL A 371 -12.37 27.82 4.58
C VAL A 371 -11.62 26.48 4.57
N SER A 372 -11.81 25.65 5.61
CA SER A 372 -11.16 24.32 5.67
C SER A 372 -11.66 23.40 4.55
N ALA A 373 -12.96 23.35 4.30
CA ALA A 373 -13.53 22.54 3.23
C ALA A 373 -13.05 23.01 1.84
N LEU A 374 -13.10 24.34 1.59
CA LEU A 374 -12.64 24.92 0.33
C LEU A 374 -11.15 24.68 0.11
N PHE A 375 -10.34 24.80 1.15
CA PHE A 375 -8.91 24.51 1.07
C PHE A 375 -8.66 23.05 0.65
N LEU A 376 -9.35 22.08 1.27
CA LEU A 376 -9.22 20.66 0.92
C LEU A 376 -9.74 20.37 -0.50
N ILE A 377 -10.84 21.02 -0.92
CA ILE A 377 -11.37 20.88 -2.28
C ILE A 377 -10.34 21.42 -3.30
N ILE A 378 -9.75 22.58 -3.06
CA ILE A 378 -8.75 23.18 -3.96
C ILE A 378 -7.52 22.25 -4.07
N LEU A 379 -7.06 21.70 -2.95
CA LEU A 379 -5.97 20.71 -2.97
C LEU A 379 -6.34 19.44 -3.73
N GLY A 380 -7.61 19.08 -3.75
CA GLY A 380 -8.13 17.90 -4.46
C GLY A 380 -8.37 18.13 -5.96
N LEU A 381 -8.45 19.36 -6.46
CA LEU A 381 -8.74 19.62 -7.87
C LEU A 381 -7.77 18.93 -8.86
N PRO A 382 -6.45 18.89 -8.62
CA PRO A 382 -5.53 18.20 -9.51
C PRO A 382 -5.82 16.71 -9.71
N PHE A 383 -6.48 16.06 -8.74
CA PHE A 383 -6.90 14.66 -8.87
C PHE A 383 -7.82 14.39 -10.07
N LEU A 384 -8.59 15.39 -10.52
CA LEU A 384 -9.45 15.27 -11.70
C LEU A 384 -8.65 15.11 -13.02
N ALA A 385 -7.36 15.43 -13.00
CA ALA A 385 -6.45 15.28 -14.12
C ALA A 385 -5.45 14.14 -13.95
N ILE A 386 -5.75 13.19 -13.07
CA ILE A 386 -4.90 12.02 -12.84
C ILE A 386 -4.74 11.20 -14.12
N LYS A 387 -3.50 10.80 -14.38
CA LYS A 387 -3.14 9.85 -15.43
C LYS A 387 -2.58 8.59 -14.77
N PHE A 388 -2.84 7.45 -15.37
CA PHE A 388 -2.38 6.18 -14.84
C PHE A 388 -1.30 5.56 -15.71
N ASN A 389 -0.36 4.89 -15.06
CA ASN A 389 0.63 4.02 -15.69
C ASN A 389 0.67 2.65 -14.99
N VAL A 390 1.49 1.77 -15.51
CA VAL A 390 1.82 0.46 -14.92
C VAL A 390 3.27 0.46 -14.44
N VAL A 391 3.61 -0.55 -13.64
CA VAL A 391 5.00 -0.79 -13.23
C VAL A 391 5.79 -1.29 -14.43
N ASP A 392 6.71 -0.47 -14.91
CA ASP A 392 7.68 -0.78 -15.96
C ASP A 392 9.12 -0.55 -15.46
N PRO A 393 10.18 -0.83 -16.23
CA PRO A 393 11.55 -0.61 -15.77
C PRO A 393 11.89 0.83 -15.35
N THR A 394 11.06 1.82 -15.70
CA THR A 394 11.27 3.22 -15.28
C THR A 394 11.06 3.46 -13.79
N VAL A 395 10.45 2.53 -13.08
CA VAL A 395 10.35 2.57 -11.60
C VAL A 395 11.68 2.35 -10.90
N LEU A 396 12.65 1.74 -11.59
CA LEU A 396 14.00 1.49 -11.10
C LEU A 396 14.87 2.76 -11.17
N PRO A 397 15.89 2.88 -10.32
CA PRO A 397 16.86 3.96 -10.44
C PRO A 397 17.63 3.86 -11.77
N GLU A 398 18.07 5.00 -12.30
CA GLU A 398 18.81 5.09 -13.56
C GLU A 398 20.11 4.26 -13.60
N SER A 399 20.66 3.94 -12.43
CA SER A 399 21.84 3.07 -12.29
C SER A 399 21.55 1.59 -12.46
N ALA A 400 20.30 1.16 -12.48
CA ALA A 400 19.90 -0.23 -12.65
C ALA A 400 20.08 -0.66 -14.12
N SER A 401 20.67 -1.83 -14.37
CA SER A 401 20.94 -2.28 -15.73
C SER A 401 19.68 -2.52 -16.55
N ALA A 402 18.60 -3.02 -15.90
CA ALA A 402 17.31 -3.19 -16.59
C ALA A 402 16.70 -1.86 -17.03
N ARG A 403 16.86 -0.78 -16.22
CA ARG A 403 16.46 0.56 -16.59
C ARG A 403 17.30 1.09 -17.77
N GLN A 404 18.63 0.96 -17.69
CA GLN A 404 19.53 1.41 -18.76
C GLN A 404 19.25 0.70 -20.09
N ALA A 405 19.06 -0.63 -20.06
CA ALA A 405 18.71 -1.38 -21.25
C ALA A 405 17.36 -0.95 -21.84
N TYR A 406 16.36 -0.71 -21.01
CA TYR A 406 15.05 -0.23 -21.43
C TYR A 406 15.13 1.16 -22.05
N ASP A 407 15.80 2.09 -21.41
CA ASP A 407 15.97 3.47 -21.92
C ASP A 407 16.73 3.44 -23.25
N THR A 408 17.82 2.68 -23.37
CA THR A 408 18.59 2.53 -24.61
C THR A 408 17.75 1.98 -25.75
N VAL A 409 16.96 0.91 -25.50
CA VAL A 409 16.10 0.32 -26.54
C VAL A 409 15.02 1.31 -26.96
N SER A 410 14.34 1.95 -26.01
CA SER A 410 13.25 2.89 -26.31
C SER A 410 13.72 4.13 -27.10
N GLU A 411 14.93 4.64 -26.76
CA GLU A 411 15.45 5.88 -27.35
C GLU A 411 16.13 5.66 -28.70
N GLN A 412 16.89 4.57 -28.85
CA GLN A 412 17.82 4.40 -29.98
C GLN A 412 17.30 3.46 -31.08
N PHE A 413 16.34 2.59 -30.78
CA PHE A 413 15.84 1.59 -31.72
C PHE A 413 14.50 1.98 -32.37
N PRO A 414 14.02 1.22 -33.38
CA PRO A 414 12.67 1.39 -33.90
C PRO A 414 11.62 1.23 -32.78
N PRO A 415 10.63 2.14 -32.67
CA PRO A 415 9.77 2.23 -31.52
C PRO A 415 8.80 1.02 -31.40
N TYR A 416 8.48 0.62 -30.19
CA TYR A 416 7.41 -0.27 -29.75
C TYR A 416 7.50 -1.73 -30.23
N HIS A 417 8.61 -2.17 -30.78
CA HIS A 417 8.84 -3.58 -31.09
C HIS A 417 9.03 -4.44 -29.83
N GLU A 418 9.41 -3.82 -28.70
CA GLU A 418 9.58 -4.46 -27.40
C GLU A 418 8.25 -4.75 -26.67
N THR A 419 7.16 -4.07 -27.08
CA THR A 419 5.84 -4.20 -26.43
C THR A 419 4.73 -4.48 -27.46
N PRO A 420 4.81 -5.59 -28.21
CA PRO A 420 3.82 -5.93 -29.23
C PRO A 420 2.46 -6.27 -28.63
N ILE A 421 1.40 -6.07 -29.42
CA ILE A 421 0.09 -6.61 -29.15
C ILE A 421 0.08 -8.04 -29.71
N TRP A 422 -0.12 -9.02 -28.85
CA TRP A 422 -0.22 -10.41 -29.20
C TRP A 422 -1.67 -10.78 -29.50
N ILE A 423 -1.91 -11.48 -30.59
CA ILE A 423 -3.23 -11.95 -30.97
C ILE A 423 -3.16 -13.46 -31.14
N ASP A 424 -3.87 -14.15 -30.28
CA ASP A 424 -4.04 -15.60 -30.32
C ASP A 424 -5.18 -15.95 -31.24
N VAL A 425 -4.91 -16.79 -32.24
CA VAL A 425 -5.90 -17.30 -33.17
C VAL A 425 -5.93 -18.83 -33.10
N GLU A 426 -6.94 -19.35 -32.41
CA GLU A 426 -7.15 -20.79 -32.28
C GLU A 426 -8.18 -21.27 -33.30
N GLY A 427 -7.85 -22.26 -34.13
CA GLY A 427 -8.76 -22.80 -35.18
C GLY A 427 -8.75 -22.02 -36.48
N GLY A 428 -9.71 -22.28 -37.36
CA GLY A 428 -9.85 -21.61 -38.68
C GLY A 428 -8.69 -21.84 -39.67
N GLY A 429 -7.57 -22.35 -39.21
CA GLY A 429 -6.37 -22.63 -39.98
C GLY A 429 -5.65 -21.41 -40.55
N PRO A 430 -4.67 -21.61 -41.45
CA PRO A 430 -3.82 -20.54 -41.95
C PRO A 430 -4.55 -19.42 -42.69
N LYS A 431 -5.70 -19.70 -43.25
CA LYS A 431 -6.51 -18.70 -44.00
C LYS A 431 -7.16 -17.72 -43.01
N ALA A 432 -7.64 -18.21 -41.87
CA ALA A 432 -8.25 -17.39 -40.85
C ALA A 432 -7.22 -16.41 -40.25
N ALA A 433 -6.01 -16.91 -39.89
CA ALA A 433 -4.93 -16.08 -39.38
C ALA A 433 -4.46 -15.04 -40.42
N ALA A 434 -4.32 -15.40 -41.67
CA ALA A 434 -3.94 -14.47 -42.73
C ALA A 434 -5.03 -13.39 -42.99
N GLN A 435 -6.31 -13.78 -42.94
CA GLN A 435 -7.42 -12.83 -43.05
C GLN A 435 -7.41 -11.84 -41.90
N LEU A 436 -7.30 -12.34 -40.69
CA LEU A 436 -7.27 -11.48 -39.50
C LEU A 436 -6.05 -10.55 -39.51
N SER A 437 -4.86 -11.05 -39.86
CA SER A 437 -3.65 -10.25 -40.01
C SER A 437 -3.88 -9.08 -40.98
N ALA A 438 -4.50 -9.31 -42.13
CA ALA A 438 -4.80 -8.26 -43.10
C ALA A 438 -5.88 -7.25 -42.65
N GLU A 439 -6.78 -7.63 -41.71
CA GLU A 439 -7.72 -6.69 -41.10
C GLU A 439 -7.06 -5.90 -39.95
N VAL A 440 -6.23 -6.54 -39.13
CA VAL A 440 -5.46 -5.89 -38.07
C VAL A 440 -4.52 -4.81 -38.63
N GLU A 441 -3.88 -5.06 -39.77
CA GLU A 441 -3.00 -4.09 -40.43
C GLU A 441 -3.71 -2.78 -40.85
N LYS A 442 -5.05 -2.83 -41.02
CA LYS A 442 -5.85 -1.62 -41.34
C LYS A 442 -6.33 -0.87 -40.13
N VAL A 443 -6.15 -1.41 -38.93
CA VAL A 443 -6.59 -0.76 -37.68
C VAL A 443 -5.75 0.48 -37.43
N GLY A 444 -6.43 1.58 -37.14
CA GLY A 444 -5.74 2.82 -36.74
C GLY A 444 -4.91 2.62 -35.48
N GLY A 445 -3.64 3.02 -35.49
CA GLY A 445 -2.71 2.81 -34.39
C GLY A 445 -1.87 1.53 -34.47
N VAL A 446 -2.07 0.68 -35.47
CA VAL A 446 -1.16 -0.41 -35.84
C VAL A 446 -0.13 0.11 -36.86
N ALA A 447 1.15 -0.03 -36.56
CA ALA A 447 2.25 0.36 -37.45
C ALA A 447 2.62 -0.77 -38.43
N GLU A 448 2.64 -2.00 -37.95
CA GLU A 448 3.06 -3.18 -38.69
C GLU A 448 2.42 -4.43 -38.07
N VAL A 449 2.15 -5.44 -38.87
CA VAL A 449 1.80 -6.78 -38.39
C VAL A 449 2.86 -7.76 -38.89
N LEU A 450 3.54 -8.42 -37.95
CA LEU A 450 4.56 -9.42 -38.30
C LEU A 450 3.97 -10.70 -38.88
N PRO A 451 4.74 -11.48 -39.66
CA PRO A 451 4.23 -12.73 -40.25
C PRO A 451 3.68 -13.68 -39.19
N PRO A 452 2.52 -14.31 -39.44
CA PRO A 452 1.86 -15.24 -38.53
C PRO A 452 2.78 -16.40 -38.13
N GLN A 453 2.92 -16.63 -36.82
CA GLN A 453 3.70 -17.73 -36.27
C GLN A 453 2.78 -18.90 -35.91
N ARG A 454 2.92 -20.04 -36.57
CA ARG A 454 2.19 -21.25 -36.23
C ARG A 454 2.80 -21.92 -34.99
N LEU A 455 1.97 -22.21 -34.02
CA LEU A 455 2.30 -22.93 -32.82
C LEU A 455 1.67 -24.31 -32.78
N SER A 456 1.85 -25.06 -31.72
CA SER A 456 1.22 -26.35 -31.50
C SER A 456 -0.29 -26.23 -31.25
N GLY A 457 -1.04 -27.35 -31.32
CA GLY A 457 -2.46 -27.36 -30.96
C GLY A 457 -3.42 -26.63 -31.92
N GLY A 458 -2.93 -26.17 -33.08
CA GLY A 458 -3.79 -25.44 -34.05
C GLY A 458 -3.88 -23.92 -33.72
N VAL A 459 -3.02 -23.43 -32.86
CA VAL A 459 -2.88 -22.02 -32.47
C VAL A 459 -1.94 -21.32 -33.45
N THR A 460 -2.28 -20.06 -33.79
CA THR A 460 -1.41 -19.16 -34.56
C THR A 460 -1.28 -17.86 -33.81
N ALA A 461 -0.04 -17.44 -33.47
CA ALA A 461 0.24 -16.15 -32.91
C ALA A 461 0.41 -15.09 -33.99
N LEU A 462 -0.31 -13.98 -33.88
CA LEU A 462 -0.05 -12.76 -34.64
C LEU A 462 0.58 -11.74 -33.71
N GLN A 463 1.45 -10.93 -34.26
CA GLN A 463 2.15 -9.89 -33.52
C GLN A 463 1.95 -8.57 -34.24
N ALA A 464 1.17 -7.67 -33.63
CA ALA A 464 0.95 -6.32 -34.12
C ALA A 464 1.81 -5.32 -33.35
N ILE A 465 2.55 -4.50 -34.08
CA ILE A 465 3.38 -3.43 -33.52
C ILE A 465 2.51 -2.18 -33.45
N SER A 466 2.39 -1.60 -32.26
CA SER A 466 1.65 -0.37 -32.04
C SER A 466 2.40 0.81 -32.64
N ALA A 467 1.68 1.81 -33.16
CA ALA A 467 2.24 3.11 -33.53
C ALA A 467 2.35 4.07 -32.32
N ASN A 468 1.85 3.66 -31.15
CA ASN A 468 1.78 4.47 -29.95
C ASN A 468 2.45 3.74 -28.77
N PRO A 469 3.00 4.48 -27.79
CA PRO A 469 3.48 3.86 -26.55
C PRO A 469 2.38 3.06 -25.88
N PHE A 470 2.72 1.91 -25.29
CA PHE A 470 1.78 1.19 -24.44
C PHE A 470 1.35 2.08 -23.25
N ALA A 471 0.31 1.74 -22.52
CA ALA A 471 -0.20 2.54 -21.40
C ALA A 471 -0.66 3.99 -21.76
N THR A 472 -1.03 4.23 -23.03
CA THR A 472 -1.64 5.48 -23.49
C THR A 472 -3.09 5.27 -23.92
N GLU A 473 -3.89 6.34 -23.95
CA GLU A 473 -5.27 6.27 -24.47
C GLU A 473 -5.31 5.81 -25.93
N ALA A 474 -4.35 6.27 -26.75
CA ALA A 474 -4.25 5.86 -28.13
C ALA A 474 -3.96 4.35 -28.30
N SER A 475 -3.11 3.77 -27.42
CA SER A 475 -2.88 2.32 -27.44
C SER A 475 -4.11 1.51 -26.98
N LYS A 476 -4.88 2.05 -26.01
CA LYS A 476 -6.16 1.44 -25.61
C LYS A 476 -7.17 1.41 -26.75
N GLU A 477 -7.33 2.54 -27.46
CA GLU A 477 -8.20 2.62 -28.62
C GLU A 477 -7.81 1.59 -29.70
N THR A 478 -6.51 1.39 -29.91
CA THR A 478 -5.98 0.38 -30.83
C THR A 478 -6.37 -1.03 -30.39
N VAL A 479 -6.20 -1.37 -29.10
CA VAL A 479 -6.59 -2.69 -28.53
C VAL A 479 -8.09 -2.93 -28.70
N HIS A 480 -8.93 -1.94 -28.33
CA HIS A 480 -10.37 -2.07 -28.50
C HIS A 480 -10.77 -2.26 -29.98
N ALA A 481 -10.16 -1.51 -30.90
CA ALA A 481 -10.43 -1.65 -32.34
C ALA A 481 -10.01 -3.01 -32.87
N ILE A 482 -8.94 -3.63 -32.36
CA ILE A 482 -8.55 -5.00 -32.73
C ILE A 482 -9.55 -6.02 -32.17
N ARG A 483 -10.00 -5.86 -30.92
CA ARG A 483 -11.01 -6.74 -30.29
C ARG A 483 -12.38 -6.67 -30.96
N ASP A 484 -12.73 -5.53 -31.55
CA ASP A 484 -13.99 -5.31 -32.25
C ASP A 484 -14.00 -5.88 -33.66
N LEU A 485 -12.86 -6.40 -34.17
CA LEU A 485 -12.83 -7.07 -35.48
C LEU A 485 -13.65 -8.35 -35.46
N PRO A 486 -14.35 -8.66 -36.57
CA PRO A 486 -15.10 -9.91 -36.67
C PRO A 486 -14.16 -11.12 -36.64
N GLU A 487 -14.45 -12.09 -35.81
CA GLU A 487 -13.71 -13.36 -35.76
C GLU A 487 -13.82 -14.10 -37.09
N PRO A 488 -12.70 -14.59 -37.64
CA PRO A 488 -12.75 -15.42 -38.83
C PRO A 488 -13.54 -16.73 -38.61
N ALA A 489 -14.19 -17.22 -39.61
CA ALA A 489 -15.04 -18.42 -39.53
C ALA A 489 -14.27 -19.63 -38.96
N GLY A 490 -14.75 -20.16 -37.84
CA GLY A 490 -14.17 -21.33 -37.17
C GLY A 490 -12.88 -21.05 -36.37
N ALA A 491 -12.57 -19.78 -36.11
CA ALA A 491 -11.49 -19.37 -35.23
C ALA A 491 -12.07 -18.72 -33.99
N SER A 492 -11.37 -18.85 -32.88
CA SER A 492 -11.50 -18.03 -31.63
C SER A 492 -10.31 -17.11 -31.54
N VAL A 493 -10.55 -15.84 -31.24
CA VAL A 493 -9.50 -14.80 -31.17
C VAL A 493 -9.44 -14.23 -29.78
N LEU A 494 -8.24 -14.13 -29.22
CA LEU A 494 -7.98 -13.39 -27.97
C LEU A 494 -6.81 -12.43 -28.18
N VAL A 495 -6.88 -11.28 -27.51
CA VAL A 495 -5.89 -10.22 -27.63
C VAL A 495 -5.15 -10.04 -26.31
N GLY A 496 -3.82 -10.13 -26.33
CA GLY A 496 -2.92 -10.00 -25.19
C GLY A 496 -1.75 -9.04 -25.46
N GLY A 497 -0.76 -9.07 -24.57
CA GLY A 497 0.40 -8.20 -24.62
C GLY A 497 0.23 -6.91 -23.80
N ALA A 498 1.30 -6.14 -23.63
CA ALA A 498 1.38 -5.03 -22.66
C ALA A 498 0.25 -3.99 -22.77
N SER A 499 -0.13 -3.58 -23.99
CA SER A 499 -1.24 -2.63 -24.19
C SER A 499 -2.59 -3.20 -23.81
N ALA A 500 -2.84 -4.50 -24.12
CA ALA A 500 -4.07 -5.19 -23.74
C ALA A 500 -4.14 -5.44 -22.24
N ASP A 501 -3.00 -5.77 -21.61
CA ASP A 501 -2.89 -5.93 -20.17
C ASP A 501 -3.25 -4.62 -19.45
N PHE A 502 -2.76 -3.48 -19.92
CA PHE A 502 -3.11 -2.18 -19.36
C PHE A 502 -4.62 -1.89 -19.41
N VAL A 503 -5.29 -2.24 -20.52
CA VAL A 503 -6.75 -2.12 -20.68
C VAL A 503 -7.47 -3.01 -19.67
N ASP A 504 -7.13 -4.30 -19.67
CA ASP A 504 -7.80 -5.31 -18.85
C ASP A 504 -7.58 -5.09 -17.37
N PHE A 505 -6.38 -4.66 -16.98
CA PHE A 505 -6.06 -4.33 -15.60
C PHE A 505 -6.90 -3.15 -15.09
N GLN A 506 -7.04 -2.07 -15.89
CA GLN A 506 -7.90 -0.96 -15.52
C GLN A 506 -9.38 -1.36 -15.42
N ALA A 507 -9.85 -2.19 -16.36
CA ALA A 507 -11.21 -2.70 -16.33
C ALA A 507 -11.44 -3.53 -15.06
N SER A 508 -10.54 -4.48 -14.77
CA SER A 508 -10.61 -5.31 -13.55
C SER A 508 -10.62 -4.48 -12.27
N LEU A 509 -9.76 -3.45 -12.17
CA LEU A 509 -9.78 -2.55 -11.01
C LEU A 509 -11.11 -1.80 -10.89
N SER A 510 -11.64 -1.28 -12.02
CA SER A 510 -12.90 -0.54 -12.06
C SER A 510 -14.10 -1.40 -11.68
N ASP A 511 -14.13 -2.67 -12.07
CA ASP A 511 -15.21 -3.60 -11.77
C ASP A 511 -15.24 -4.00 -10.28
N HIS A 512 -14.08 -4.10 -9.64
CA HIS A 512 -13.98 -4.51 -8.23
C HIS A 512 -14.02 -3.34 -7.24
N LEU A 513 -13.68 -2.12 -7.67
CA LEU A 513 -13.65 -0.92 -6.81
C LEU A 513 -14.99 -0.63 -6.11
N PRO A 514 -16.18 -0.72 -6.75
CA PRO A 514 -17.45 -0.47 -6.08
C PRO A 514 -17.71 -1.42 -4.90
N TYR A 515 -17.30 -2.68 -5.01
CA TYR A 515 -17.45 -3.66 -3.93
C TYR A 515 -16.53 -3.33 -2.75
N ALA A 516 -15.28 -2.98 -3.00
CA ALA A 516 -14.34 -2.56 -1.96
C ALA A 516 -14.86 -1.30 -1.23
N LEU A 517 -15.33 -0.29 -1.97
CA LEU A 517 -15.93 0.92 -1.42
C LEU A 517 -17.18 0.60 -0.58
N ALA A 518 -18.07 -0.26 -1.06
CA ALA A 518 -19.27 -0.65 -0.33
C ALA A 518 -18.95 -1.33 1.01
N ILE A 519 -17.95 -2.22 1.04
CA ILE A 519 -17.47 -2.87 2.26
C ILE A 519 -16.96 -1.83 3.27
N VAL A 520 -16.10 -0.91 2.84
CA VAL A 520 -15.49 0.11 3.71
C VAL A 520 -16.57 1.07 4.26
N ILE A 521 -17.47 1.54 3.39
CA ILE A 521 -18.57 2.44 3.77
C ILE A 521 -19.51 1.74 4.76
N ALA A 522 -19.98 0.52 4.44
CA ALA A 522 -20.88 -0.23 5.30
C ALA A 522 -20.25 -0.53 6.67
N ALA A 523 -19.00 -0.99 6.68
CA ALA A 523 -18.30 -1.27 7.93
C ALA A 523 -18.13 -0.02 8.79
N THR A 524 -17.72 1.11 8.19
CA THR A 524 -17.57 2.37 8.90
C THR A 524 -18.90 2.86 9.50
N LEU A 525 -19.99 2.80 8.71
CA LEU A 525 -21.32 3.16 9.19
C LEU A 525 -21.73 2.28 10.38
N VAL A 526 -21.54 0.96 10.29
CA VAL A 526 -21.93 0.02 11.35
C VAL A 526 -21.07 0.19 12.60
N ILE A 527 -19.74 0.23 12.45
CA ILE A 527 -18.82 0.29 13.61
C ILE A 527 -18.99 1.62 14.36
N LEU A 528 -18.99 2.75 13.65
CA LEU A 528 -19.19 4.05 14.27
C LEU A 528 -20.60 4.21 14.85
N PHE A 529 -21.64 3.65 14.22
CA PHE A 529 -22.98 3.61 14.78
C PHE A 529 -23.04 2.80 16.08
N LEU A 530 -22.47 1.60 16.12
CA LEU A 530 -22.43 0.77 17.33
C LEU A 530 -21.71 1.46 18.49
N MET A 531 -20.70 2.27 18.17
CA MET A 531 -19.93 3.00 19.17
C MET A 531 -20.66 4.28 19.65
N THR A 532 -21.24 5.05 18.73
CA THR A 532 -21.77 6.39 19.04
C THR A 532 -23.28 6.40 19.31
N GLY A 533 -24.04 5.47 18.73
CA GLY A 533 -25.50 5.48 18.72
C GLY A 533 -26.11 6.54 17.81
N SER A 534 -25.32 7.14 16.92
CA SER A 534 -25.71 8.18 15.98
C SER A 534 -25.59 7.69 14.53
N VAL A 535 -26.49 8.16 13.66
CA VAL A 535 -26.37 7.98 12.21
C VAL A 535 -25.62 9.15 11.55
N ILE A 536 -25.72 10.34 12.13
CA ILE A 536 -25.11 11.56 11.57
C ILE A 536 -23.58 11.54 11.70
N LEU A 537 -23.05 11.09 12.83
CA LEU A 537 -21.60 11.07 13.05
C LEU A 537 -20.85 10.16 12.05
N PRO A 538 -21.29 8.92 11.76
CA PRO A 538 -20.69 8.11 10.71
C PRO A 538 -20.73 8.75 9.33
N ILE A 539 -21.87 9.32 8.91
CA ILE A 539 -22.02 9.98 7.60
C ILE A 539 -21.06 11.18 7.51
N LYS A 540 -21.01 12.00 8.55
CA LYS A 540 -20.06 13.11 8.63
C LYS A 540 -18.62 12.65 8.51
N SER A 541 -18.23 11.57 9.21
CA SER A 541 -16.90 11.01 9.14
C SER A 541 -16.56 10.52 7.73
N LEU A 542 -17.49 9.86 7.04
CA LEU A 542 -17.31 9.44 5.64
C LEU A 542 -17.03 10.64 4.73
N ILE A 543 -17.83 11.70 4.81
CA ILE A 543 -17.66 12.92 3.99
C ILE A 543 -16.29 13.54 4.25
N MET A 544 -15.87 13.63 5.52
CA MET A 544 -14.56 14.19 5.86
C MET A 544 -13.41 13.32 5.37
N ASN A 545 -13.54 11.99 5.43
CA ASN A 545 -12.54 11.06 4.91
C ASN A 545 -12.39 11.18 3.39
N PHE A 546 -13.50 11.28 2.65
CA PHE A 546 -13.44 11.51 1.20
C PHE A 546 -12.79 12.86 0.87
N LEU A 547 -13.07 13.91 1.65
CA LEU A 547 -12.47 15.23 1.47
C LEU A 547 -10.94 15.17 1.70
N ASN A 548 -10.51 14.46 2.76
CA ASN A 548 -9.11 14.24 3.06
C ASN A 548 -8.39 13.52 1.92
N LEU A 549 -8.96 12.39 1.46
CA LEU A 549 -8.39 11.59 0.39
C LEU A 549 -8.32 12.34 -0.94
N SER A 550 -9.37 13.10 -1.28
CA SER A 550 -9.34 13.96 -2.47
C SER A 550 -8.17 14.95 -2.42
N ALA A 551 -7.94 15.60 -1.28
CA ALA A 551 -6.82 16.52 -1.10
C ALA A 551 -5.45 15.80 -1.22
N VAL A 552 -5.33 14.60 -0.65
CA VAL A 552 -4.10 13.78 -0.73
C VAL A 552 -3.83 13.37 -2.17
N PHE A 553 -4.82 12.86 -2.88
CA PHE A 553 -4.65 12.45 -4.28
C PHE A 553 -4.31 13.65 -5.17
N GLY A 554 -4.92 14.81 -4.95
CA GLY A 554 -4.52 16.02 -5.65
C GLY A 554 -3.08 16.43 -5.38
N LEU A 555 -2.60 16.29 -4.14
CA LEU A 555 -1.19 16.53 -3.82
C LEU A 555 -0.25 15.52 -4.48
N LEU A 556 -0.65 14.25 -4.56
CA LEU A 556 0.15 13.24 -5.26
C LEU A 556 0.28 13.53 -6.74
N VAL A 557 -0.80 13.96 -7.41
CA VAL A 557 -0.75 14.41 -8.79
C VAL A 557 0.26 15.56 -8.94
N LEU A 558 0.18 16.58 -8.08
CA LEU A 558 1.12 17.70 -8.13
C LEU A 558 2.57 17.29 -7.84
N ILE A 559 2.78 16.37 -6.91
CA ILE A 559 4.13 15.93 -6.53
C ILE A 559 4.67 14.97 -7.58
N PHE A 560 4.02 13.83 -7.79
CA PHE A 560 4.58 12.71 -8.54
C PHE A 560 4.26 12.72 -10.03
N GLN A 561 3.04 13.10 -10.44
CA GLN A 561 2.69 13.20 -11.86
C GLN A 561 3.26 14.47 -12.49
N ASP A 562 3.14 15.64 -11.82
CA ASP A 562 3.61 16.92 -12.32
C ASP A 562 5.08 17.21 -11.95
N GLY A 563 5.74 16.36 -11.16
CA GLY A 563 7.16 16.44 -10.84
C GLY A 563 7.60 17.60 -9.95
N ARG A 564 6.67 18.25 -9.21
CA ARG A 564 6.99 19.51 -8.50
C ARG A 564 8.02 19.41 -7.37
N LEU A 565 8.27 18.21 -6.84
CA LEU A 565 9.24 17.97 -5.78
C LEU A 565 10.34 16.97 -6.16
N GLU A 566 10.61 16.76 -7.43
CA GLU A 566 11.63 15.83 -7.93
C GLU A 566 12.98 16.00 -7.23
N GLY A 567 13.54 17.20 -7.26
CA GLY A 567 14.85 17.49 -6.67
C GLY A 567 14.90 17.37 -5.13
N PHE A 568 13.76 17.50 -4.44
CA PHE A 568 13.70 17.33 -2.99
C PHE A 568 13.53 15.86 -2.56
N LEU A 569 12.74 15.11 -3.31
CA LEU A 569 12.43 13.71 -3.02
C LEU A 569 13.34 12.73 -3.77
N ASP A 570 14.23 13.22 -4.62
CA ASP A 570 15.18 12.42 -5.40
C ASP A 570 14.47 11.33 -6.23
N TYR A 571 13.72 11.75 -7.25
CA TYR A 571 13.04 10.88 -8.21
C TYR A 571 12.86 11.62 -9.54
N THR A 572 12.58 10.89 -10.62
CA THR A 572 12.15 11.42 -11.91
C THR A 572 10.67 11.12 -12.11
N SER A 573 9.86 12.12 -12.44
CA SER A 573 8.42 11.95 -12.63
C SER A 573 8.13 11.07 -13.84
N PRO A 574 7.29 10.02 -13.67
CA PRO A 574 6.81 9.23 -14.81
C PRO A 574 5.67 9.92 -15.58
N GLY A 575 5.23 11.13 -15.17
CA GLY A 575 4.10 11.85 -15.76
C GLY A 575 2.73 11.25 -15.48
N ALA A 576 2.66 10.22 -14.64
CA ALA A 576 1.44 9.49 -14.26
C ALA A 576 1.61 8.87 -12.86
N ILE A 577 0.51 8.37 -12.30
CA ILE A 577 0.47 7.64 -11.02
C ILE A 577 0.25 6.15 -11.30
N GLU A 578 0.94 5.29 -10.57
CA GLU A 578 0.70 3.84 -10.68
C GLU A 578 -0.77 3.51 -10.27
N GLN A 579 -1.47 2.76 -11.14
CA GLN A 579 -2.93 2.63 -11.07
C GLN A 579 -3.48 1.90 -9.83
N THR A 580 -2.68 1.09 -9.13
CA THR A 580 -3.09 0.44 -7.86
C THR A 580 -2.92 1.37 -6.66
N MET A 581 -2.07 2.38 -6.74
CA MET A 581 -1.73 3.26 -5.62
C MET A 581 -2.93 4.00 -5.03
N PRO A 582 -3.83 4.62 -5.82
CA PRO A 582 -5.02 5.25 -5.25
C PRO A 582 -5.91 4.30 -4.46
N ILE A 583 -6.04 3.06 -4.92
CA ILE A 583 -6.85 2.03 -4.25
C ILE A 583 -6.22 1.60 -2.92
N LEU A 584 -4.92 1.31 -2.96
CA LEU A 584 -4.15 0.93 -1.76
C LEU A 584 -4.16 2.06 -0.73
N MET A 585 -3.86 3.27 -1.17
CA MET A 585 -3.86 4.45 -0.28
C MET A 585 -5.24 4.78 0.26
N PHE A 586 -6.30 4.60 -0.55
CA PHE A 586 -7.66 4.72 -0.07
C PHE A 586 -7.90 3.78 1.12
N ALA A 587 -7.59 2.50 1.00
CA ALA A 587 -7.80 1.53 2.06
C ALA A 587 -7.00 1.87 3.34
N ILE A 588 -5.72 2.22 3.19
CA ILE A 588 -4.84 2.57 4.31
C ILE A 588 -5.30 3.87 4.98
N ALA A 589 -5.37 4.96 4.23
CA ALA A 589 -5.65 6.28 4.77
C ALA A 589 -7.08 6.40 5.31
N PHE A 590 -8.05 5.74 4.65
CA PHE A 590 -9.42 5.68 5.14
C PHE A 590 -9.53 4.92 6.46
N GLY A 591 -8.86 3.78 6.56
CA GLY A 591 -8.78 2.99 7.79
C GLY A 591 -8.22 3.80 8.95
N LEU A 592 -7.07 4.45 8.75
CA LEU A 592 -6.39 5.26 9.76
C LEU A 592 -7.18 6.52 10.14
N SER A 593 -7.76 7.22 9.16
CA SER A 593 -8.59 8.40 9.45
C SER A 593 -9.83 8.01 10.26
N THR A 594 -10.45 6.87 9.99
CA THR A 594 -11.59 6.37 10.78
C THR A 594 -11.15 5.98 12.19
N ASP A 595 -9.98 5.38 12.35
CA ASP A 595 -9.39 5.02 13.64
C ASP A 595 -9.28 6.23 14.57
N TYR A 596 -8.63 7.27 14.14
CA TYR A 596 -8.52 8.48 14.95
C TYR A 596 -9.88 9.17 15.20
N ALA A 597 -10.88 9.04 14.30
CA ALA A 597 -12.24 9.52 14.57
C ALA A 597 -12.87 8.77 15.75
N VAL A 598 -12.66 7.46 15.83
CA VAL A 598 -13.09 6.62 16.95
C VAL A 598 -12.54 7.16 18.28
N PHE A 599 -11.24 7.46 18.36
CA PHE A 599 -10.61 7.99 19.57
C PHE A 599 -11.20 9.34 20.02
N LEU A 600 -11.37 10.28 19.11
CA LEU A 600 -11.90 11.61 19.42
C LEU A 600 -13.38 11.54 19.84
N LEU A 601 -14.20 10.84 19.05
CA LEU A 601 -15.64 10.73 19.31
C LEU A 601 -15.95 9.97 20.62
N SER A 602 -15.14 8.99 20.98
CA SER A 602 -15.21 8.27 22.27
C SER A 602 -15.08 9.24 23.46
N ARG A 603 -14.08 10.13 23.41
CA ARG A 603 -13.85 11.12 24.49
C ARG A 603 -14.90 12.24 24.52
N ILE A 604 -15.38 12.66 23.36
CA ILE A 604 -16.49 13.62 23.29
C ILE A 604 -17.75 13.02 23.90
N LYS A 605 -18.04 11.76 23.57
CA LYS A 605 -19.18 11.03 24.12
C LYS A 605 -19.03 10.84 25.63
N GLU A 606 -17.89 10.42 26.12
CA GLU A 606 -17.58 10.28 27.57
C GLU A 606 -17.86 11.61 28.31
N ALA A 607 -17.38 12.76 27.79
CA ALA A 607 -17.60 14.05 28.43
C ALA A 607 -19.10 14.42 28.46
N ARG A 608 -19.82 14.14 27.36
CA ARG A 608 -21.24 14.40 27.26
C ARG A 608 -22.06 13.51 28.19
N ASP A 609 -21.77 12.21 28.24
CA ASP A 609 -22.46 11.24 29.12
C ASP A 609 -22.23 11.61 30.61
N ASN A 610 -21.11 12.29 30.92
CA ASN A 610 -20.84 12.87 32.25
C ASN A 610 -21.50 14.24 32.48
N GLY A 611 -22.41 14.68 31.60
CA GLY A 611 -23.25 15.87 31.81
C GLY A 611 -22.70 17.18 31.21
N ALA A 612 -21.61 17.16 30.45
CA ALA A 612 -21.15 18.36 29.74
C ALA A 612 -22.12 18.77 28.60
N SER A 613 -22.24 20.06 28.32
CA SER A 613 -22.98 20.54 27.15
C SER A 613 -22.33 20.06 25.85
N ASP A 614 -23.06 20.11 24.71
CA ASP A 614 -22.55 19.66 23.42
C ASP A 614 -21.22 20.39 23.07
N SER A 615 -21.17 21.72 23.17
CA SER A 615 -19.94 22.51 22.90
C SER A 615 -18.81 22.22 23.91
N GLU A 616 -19.14 22.06 25.18
CA GLU A 616 -18.14 21.77 26.24
C GLU A 616 -17.58 20.34 26.05
N SER A 617 -18.42 19.38 25.68
CA SER A 617 -17.97 17.99 25.44
C SER A 617 -16.98 17.91 24.28
N VAL A 618 -17.18 18.70 23.22
CA VAL A 618 -16.24 18.81 22.09
C VAL A 618 -14.92 19.43 22.53
N ALA A 619 -14.95 20.54 23.28
CA ALA A 619 -13.75 21.22 23.75
C ALA A 619 -12.93 20.31 24.71
N MET A 620 -13.60 19.64 25.65
CA MET A 620 -12.97 18.72 26.60
C MET A 620 -12.45 17.44 25.90
N GLY A 621 -13.22 16.91 24.96
CA GLY A 621 -12.80 15.77 24.14
C GLY A 621 -11.53 16.08 23.37
N LEU A 622 -11.48 17.22 22.69
CA LEU A 622 -10.30 17.66 21.92
C LEU A 622 -9.11 17.95 22.82
N GLU A 623 -9.26 18.57 24.01
CA GLU A 623 -8.17 18.80 24.93
C GLU A 623 -7.54 17.49 25.42
N ARG A 624 -8.37 16.50 25.78
CA ARG A 624 -7.89 15.21 26.29
C ARG A 624 -7.24 14.34 25.22
N THR A 625 -7.64 14.47 23.97
CA THR A 625 -7.13 13.63 22.86
C THR A 625 -6.15 14.36 21.96
N GLY A 626 -6.26 15.67 21.79
CA GLY A 626 -5.53 16.43 20.78
C GLY A 626 -4.02 16.25 20.85
N ARG A 627 -3.44 16.30 22.06
CA ARG A 627 -2.01 16.06 22.27
C ARG A 627 -1.60 14.62 21.88
N ILE A 628 -2.42 13.63 22.27
CA ILE A 628 -2.12 12.22 22.04
C ILE A 628 -2.28 11.91 20.54
N VAL A 629 -3.37 12.36 19.92
CA VAL A 629 -3.65 12.16 18.49
C VAL A 629 -2.60 12.85 17.63
N THR A 630 -2.19 14.08 17.98
CA THR A 630 -1.13 14.77 17.23
C THR A 630 0.21 14.05 17.35
N ALA A 631 0.52 13.55 18.55
CA ALA A 631 1.72 12.75 18.79
C ALA A 631 1.71 11.48 17.93
N ALA A 632 0.61 10.74 17.96
CA ALA A 632 0.38 9.54 17.17
C ALA A 632 0.50 9.85 15.68
N ALA A 633 -0.16 10.90 15.20
CA ALA A 633 -0.13 11.32 13.80
C ALA A 633 1.30 11.68 13.33
N VAL A 634 2.06 12.40 14.14
CA VAL A 634 3.46 12.75 13.80
C VAL A 634 4.34 11.51 13.79
N LEU A 635 4.21 10.63 14.80
CA LEU A 635 4.97 9.38 14.86
C LEU A 635 4.66 8.49 13.66
N PHE A 636 3.39 8.33 13.34
CA PHE A 636 2.96 7.55 12.19
C PHE A 636 3.42 8.17 10.85
N ALA A 637 3.24 9.48 10.69
CA ALA A 637 3.69 10.19 9.50
C ALA A 637 5.21 10.06 9.29
N VAL A 638 6.00 10.11 10.36
CA VAL A 638 7.45 9.88 10.30
C VAL A 638 7.78 8.44 9.89
N ALA A 639 7.06 7.46 10.44
CA ALA A 639 7.23 6.06 10.03
C ALA A 639 6.96 5.86 8.54
N MET A 640 5.88 6.45 8.03
CA MET A 640 5.51 6.37 6.61
C MET A 640 6.45 7.19 5.73
N PHE A 641 6.82 8.39 6.18
CA PHE A 641 7.72 9.27 5.42
C PHE A 641 9.15 8.70 5.29
N ALA A 642 9.56 7.76 6.13
CA ALA A 642 10.82 7.02 5.94
C ALA A 642 10.85 6.29 4.59
N PHE A 643 9.71 5.85 4.07
CA PHE A 643 9.58 5.25 2.73
C PHE A 643 9.74 6.27 1.58
N ALA A 644 9.70 7.58 1.85
CA ALA A 644 10.07 8.60 0.87
C ALA A 644 11.55 8.51 0.45
N THR A 645 12.38 7.81 1.23
CA THR A 645 13.78 7.52 0.87
C THR A 645 13.95 6.33 -0.07
N SER A 646 12.85 5.62 -0.42
CA SER A 646 12.86 4.55 -1.41
C SER A 646 13.30 5.08 -2.78
N GLN A 647 13.98 4.24 -3.54
CA GLN A 647 14.30 4.51 -4.94
C GLN A 647 13.22 3.97 -5.90
N ILE A 648 12.30 3.17 -5.39
CA ILE A 648 11.12 2.73 -6.12
C ILE A 648 10.00 3.76 -5.95
N ILE A 649 9.55 4.33 -7.07
CA ILE A 649 8.67 5.51 -7.06
C ILE A 649 7.32 5.24 -6.40
N PHE A 650 6.66 4.11 -6.68
CA PHE A 650 5.34 3.81 -6.10
C PHE A 650 5.39 3.52 -4.58
N ILE A 651 6.53 3.02 -4.05
CA ILE A 651 6.75 2.91 -2.59
C ILE A 651 6.89 4.30 -1.98
N LYS A 652 7.60 5.20 -2.65
CA LYS A 652 7.76 6.60 -2.26
C LYS A 652 6.41 7.34 -2.27
N GLU A 653 5.60 7.15 -3.32
CA GLU A 653 4.23 7.66 -3.44
C GLU A 653 3.37 7.24 -2.24
N ASN A 654 3.38 5.94 -1.91
CA ASN A 654 2.62 5.41 -0.78
C ASN A 654 3.10 6.01 0.55
N GLY A 655 4.40 6.05 0.79
CA GLY A 655 4.97 6.61 2.02
C GLY A 655 4.61 8.08 2.23
N VAL A 656 4.81 8.91 1.20
CA VAL A 656 4.49 10.34 1.22
C VAL A 656 2.99 10.56 1.33
N GLY A 657 2.19 9.87 0.52
CA GLY A 657 0.74 10.04 0.48
C GLY A 657 0.07 9.67 1.78
N VAL A 658 0.41 8.54 2.38
CA VAL A 658 -0.15 8.13 3.69
C VAL A 658 0.30 9.08 4.80
N ALA A 659 1.56 9.54 4.79
CA ALA A 659 2.03 10.55 5.74
C ALA A 659 1.23 11.86 5.63
N LEU A 660 1.00 12.36 4.41
CA LEU A 660 0.18 13.53 4.15
C LEU A 660 -1.27 13.33 4.59
N ALA A 661 -1.87 12.17 4.31
CA ALA A 661 -3.23 11.84 4.72
C ALA A 661 -3.42 11.96 6.22
N VAL A 662 -2.49 11.39 7.00
CA VAL A 662 -2.55 11.43 8.46
C VAL A 662 -2.30 12.84 9.01
N LEU A 663 -1.37 13.60 8.43
CA LEU A 663 -1.09 14.97 8.86
C LEU A 663 -2.24 15.94 8.54
N ILE A 664 -2.86 15.83 7.37
CA ILE A 664 -4.04 16.64 6.98
C ILE A 664 -5.23 16.28 7.89
N ASP A 665 -5.45 14.99 8.13
CA ASP A 665 -6.51 14.53 9.03
C ASP A 665 -6.32 15.09 10.45
N ALA A 666 -5.16 14.95 11.04
CA ALA A 666 -4.89 15.40 12.41
C ALA A 666 -4.96 16.93 12.55
N SER A 667 -4.51 17.69 11.55
CA SER A 667 -4.41 19.16 11.61
C SER A 667 -5.70 19.85 11.12
N ILE A 668 -6.16 19.59 9.90
CA ILE A 668 -7.28 20.31 9.29
C ILE A 668 -8.61 19.66 9.66
N ILE A 669 -8.73 18.35 9.47
CA ILE A 669 -10.01 17.67 9.70
C ILE A 669 -10.36 17.71 11.19
N ARG A 670 -9.47 17.23 12.06
CA ARG A 670 -9.79 17.06 13.49
C ARG A 670 -9.68 18.32 14.31
N ALA A 671 -8.68 19.14 14.04
CA ALA A 671 -8.48 20.35 14.82
C ALA A 671 -9.43 21.50 14.43
N LEU A 672 -9.87 21.55 13.17
CA LEU A 672 -10.69 22.64 12.65
C LEU A 672 -12.08 22.18 12.18
N LEU A 673 -12.16 21.22 11.25
CA LEU A 673 -13.42 20.86 10.61
C LEU A 673 -14.37 20.10 11.55
N VAL A 674 -13.86 19.14 12.34
CA VAL A 674 -14.69 18.37 13.29
C VAL A 674 -15.36 19.27 14.33
N PRO A 675 -14.65 20.12 15.11
CA PRO A 675 -15.31 20.97 16.09
C PRO A 675 -16.25 22.00 15.45
N ALA A 676 -15.91 22.56 14.26
CA ALA A 676 -16.79 23.45 13.54
C ALA A 676 -18.10 22.78 13.14
N LEU A 677 -18.05 21.59 12.54
CA LEU A 677 -19.24 20.84 12.13
C LEU A 677 -20.04 20.32 13.32
N MET A 678 -19.38 19.94 14.43
CA MET A 678 -20.08 19.52 15.64
C MET A 678 -20.85 20.66 16.29
N GLU A 679 -20.31 21.88 16.27
CA GLU A 679 -21.02 23.07 16.74
C GLU A 679 -22.23 23.40 15.85
N LEU A 680 -22.05 23.36 14.51
CA LEU A 680 -23.11 23.63 13.54
C LEU A 680 -24.29 22.65 13.63
N LEU A 681 -23.98 21.37 13.82
CA LEU A 681 -25.01 20.32 13.91
C LEU A 681 -25.62 20.21 15.32
N GLY A 682 -24.94 20.67 16.37
CA GLY A 682 -25.43 20.67 17.75
C GLY A 682 -26.05 19.32 18.15
N LYS A 683 -27.31 19.33 18.56
CA LYS A 683 -28.05 18.14 18.98
C LYS A 683 -28.21 17.08 17.89
N TRP A 684 -28.18 17.47 16.61
CA TRP A 684 -28.30 16.56 15.48
C TRP A 684 -27.14 15.58 15.38
N ASN A 685 -25.96 15.91 15.90
CA ASN A 685 -24.82 14.98 15.96
C ASN A 685 -25.18 13.63 16.61
N TRP A 686 -26.16 13.60 17.48
CA TRP A 686 -26.54 12.41 18.28
C TRP A 686 -27.86 11.80 17.83
N TRP A 687 -28.36 12.21 16.67
CA TRP A 687 -29.64 11.74 16.18
C TRP A 687 -29.54 10.33 15.60
N ALA A 688 -30.53 9.49 15.95
CA ALA A 688 -30.80 8.22 15.33
C ALA A 688 -32.31 7.94 15.29
N PRO A 689 -32.83 7.29 14.22
CA PRO A 689 -34.20 6.83 14.15
C PRO A 689 -34.53 5.88 15.31
N ARG A 690 -35.78 5.88 15.76
CA ARG A 690 -36.22 5.04 16.89
C ARG A 690 -35.83 3.55 16.79
N PRO A 691 -35.98 2.85 15.63
CA PRO A 691 -35.58 1.46 15.50
C PRO A 691 -34.08 1.26 15.74
N LEU A 692 -33.24 2.12 15.17
CA LEU A 692 -31.78 2.05 15.31
C LEU A 692 -31.36 2.39 16.76
N ARG A 693 -32.04 3.34 17.43
CA ARG A 693 -31.78 3.62 18.85
C ARG A 693 -32.02 2.39 19.74
N ARG A 694 -33.14 1.67 19.53
CA ARG A 694 -33.42 0.41 20.24
C ARG A 694 -32.35 -0.67 19.93
N LEU A 695 -31.88 -0.73 18.68
CA LEU A 695 -30.80 -1.64 18.30
C LEU A 695 -29.51 -1.28 19.05
N HIS A 696 -29.16 0.01 19.13
CA HIS A 696 -27.99 0.48 19.87
C HIS A 696 -28.12 0.24 21.38
N GLU A 697 -29.30 0.44 21.99
CA GLU A 697 -29.56 0.12 23.41
C GLU A 697 -29.36 -1.36 23.72
N ARG A 698 -29.61 -2.24 22.74
CA ARG A 698 -29.47 -3.70 22.88
C ARG A 698 -28.06 -4.22 22.57
N TRP A 699 -27.41 -3.66 21.55
CA TRP A 699 -26.16 -4.15 20.99
C TRP A 699 -25.03 -3.10 21.05
N GLY A 700 -25.38 -1.87 21.36
CA GLY A 700 -24.42 -0.76 21.42
C GLY A 700 -23.52 -0.90 22.65
N ILE A 701 -22.36 -0.33 22.54
CA ILE A 701 -21.32 -0.41 23.54
C ILE A 701 -21.23 0.96 24.22
N SER A 702 -21.98 1.11 25.33
CA SER A 702 -21.88 2.31 26.14
C SER A 702 -20.64 2.28 27.02
N GLU A 703 -19.94 3.41 27.13
CA GLU A 703 -18.79 3.58 28.02
C GLU A 703 -19.21 3.89 29.47
N SER A 704 -20.50 4.16 29.72
CA SER A 704 -21.01 4.45 31.04
C SER A 704 -21.01 3.16 31.89
N THR A 705 -20.13 3.11 32.86
CA THR A 705 -20.34 2.28 34.03
C THR A 705 -21.62 2.75 34.71
N PRO A 706 -22.64 1.91 34.95
CA PRO A 706 -23.78 2.34 35.76
C PRO A 706 -23.24 2.86 37.07
N ALA A 707 -23.57 4.09 37.44
CA ALA A 707 -23.31 4.58 38.78
C ALA A 707 -23.92 3.60 39.77
N PRO A 708 -23.21 3.20 40.86
CA PRO A 708 -23.82 2.35 41.88
C PRO A 708 -25.07 3.07 42.38
N GLN A 709 -26.25 2.41 42.19
CA GLN A 709 -27.46 2.88 42.80
C GLN A 709 -27.25 2.94 44.31
N PRO A 710 -27.49 4.07 44.97
CA PRO A 710 -27.43 4.11 46.41
C PRO A 710 -28.50 3.12 46.96
N ARG A 711 -28.04 2.14 47.74
CA ARG A 711 -28.89 1.27 48.51
C ARG A 711 -29.53 2.01 49.70
#